data_d73dadce7ff61b3b6c339642252b5d46
#
_entry.id   d73dadce7ff61b3b6c339642252b5d46
#
_cell.length_a   1.000
_cell.length_b   1.000
_cell.length_c   1.000
_cell.angle_alpha   90.00
_cell.angle_beta   90.00
_cell.angle_gamma   90.00
#
_symmetry.space_group_name_H-M   'P 1'
#
loop_
_entity.id
_entity.type
_entity.pdbx_description
1 polymer ?
#
loop_
_entity_poly.entity_id
_entity_poly.type
_entity_poly.pdbx_seq_one_letter_code
_entity_poly.pdbx_strand_id
1 'polypeptide(L)'
;MENQEQKKVKKKRTLLQRIVNIFLYTGIAVFILLVIAFGFSQTSTFRNYLKDFVVAQADSVMNGNLHINKIEGTIFTSLILKNAVVNMGKDTLLNAGTISIKTSPLHLLLKKIYIREFELRDASVSLIKDKSGELNISGLFPPSKNTDTSKSTFPFTIEVAKLQLNNVNFSLQNYDKDGSMQKYDSLNMDDFKLQNINLTLSAFADINKNNFEIGIDNLNTITNIRHFFVNNLSGNFSVDEEGIKVNDFKVVTGRSKFVINSSVNKFSPFDTASDFNTADINLELDADSINFDDLTAFVPSTNILKGSVGANIKTSGNLHKLNIDELEINYDSTFLNAKGDIRNLDHAADMFISTSFYDSYVNQNDVNKLLPSIKVPVYPELGLLRFDTLIYSGKPLDFSSTLYLKTEKGDVAVKAGLNLSNQLMQYNINFRTINFNILPFAGVNTNLNSHGKIKGIGVSPEDLSANVNYVADGSAFNGNILDTLRLRISAKSKNIKYRLLATSDTMNTTLTGNFDFTDSNPSYKINGNVKDFNVAKISMDTSFNTSLNFSINAEGSNFELNKLNLFLNMKLYDSYINNIHIDSTRAIVDLRSNDNGQRIINIISDLADITLDGSFSINQAVSLLSAEADFLSYSVKNKINEISSSQNYNQTDSLFVNKNLFASIDTSSDIQYLIDFKNFELISLLLGSNQLEVDGELSGEIKNSRDSVQISLKSKLNYVKFWGKQEVFFLSNLNLDFDLKNAFNANSLHDVYAKLNLKTDRVFTGKDIKNLLFNLDLSGNDTKLYLSADWEDNAAAKISGNLDFSGSKIYLSLDTLGLRYNDFKLINKDTINLAYINDSLEVNNFILERENGFGEIAVNGNLSQTGTQNLQVQLKNFRGRDLSKNLLELNSSNTLLGSINLNADIKGDLEKPLLNVNADIDSVTYKSKNLGALKGKFNYKDESLSVDLKFIDSLENNKKPQLLVTGSVPLDLGIKNNAVSEGTVNKNKMINLR
;
A
#
# COMPACT_ATOMS: atom_id res chain seq x y z
N MET A 1 31.08 -45.59 -127.17
CA MET A 1 30.58 -46.86 -126.89
C MET A 1 29.62 -46.84 -125.74
N GLU A 2 28.59 -47.10 -126.09
CA GLU A 2 27.29 -47.49 -125.65
C GLU A 2 26.79 -46.90 -124.40
N ASN A 3 25.81 -46.00 -124.54
CA ASN A 3 24.85 -45.44 -123.59
C ASN A 3 23.85 -46.57 -123.19
N GLN A 4 23.68 -46.82 -121.89
CA GLN A 4 22.47 -47.48 -121.40
C GLN A 4 21.66 -46.56 -120.61
N GLU A 5 20.54 -46.10 -121.10
CA GLU A 5 19.46 -45.39 -120.44
C GLU A 5 18.77 -46.36 -119.45
N GLN A 6 18.78 -46.03 -118.15
CA GLN A 6 17.96 -46.73 -117.21
C GLN A 6 16.58 -46.12 -117.12
N LYS A 7 15.54 -46.74 -117.55
CA LYS A 7 14.13 -46.39 -117.37
C LYS A 7 13.73 -46.52 -115.92
N LYS A 8 13.39 -45.36 -115.23
CA LYS A 8 12.79 -45.34 -113.90
C LYS A 8 11.40 -45.97 -113.97
N VAL A 9 11.18 -47.10 -113.38
CA VAL A 9 9.88 -47.75 -113.17
C VAL A 9 9.10 -46.92 -112.15
N LYS A 10 8.01 -46.24 -112.47
CA LYS A 10 7.05 -45.60 -111.54
C LYS A 10 6.32 -46.76 -110.78
N LYS A 11 6.66 -46.94 -109.42
CA LYS A 11 5.93 -47.81 -108.54
C LYS A 11 4.55 -47.18 -108.31
N LYS A 12 3.49 -47.92 -108.64
CA LYS A 12 2.11 -47.52 -108.37
C LYS A 12 1.90 -47.47 -106.81
N ARG A 13 1.62 -46.27 -106.31
CA ARG A 13 1.31 -46.06 -104.85
C ARG A 13 0.10 -46.94 -104.51
N THR A 14 0.19 -47.69 -103.37
CA THR A 14 -0.90 -48.51 -102.79
C THR A 14 -2.03 -47.59 -102.33
N LEU A 15 -3.25 -48.10 -102.26
CA LEU A 15 -4.48 -47.33 -101.82
C LEU A 15 -4.23 -46.72 -100.44
N LEU A 16 -3.50 -47.47 -99.53
CA LEU A 16 -3.16 -46.97 -98.18
C LEU A 16 -2.24 -45.78 -98.23
N GLN A 17 -1.24 -45.73 -99.14
CA GLN A 17 -0.37 -44.56 -99.34
C GLN A 17 -1.12 -43.35 -99.86
N ARG A 18 -2.19 -43.48 -100.57
CA ARG A 18 -3.03 -42.35 -101.08
C ARG A 18 -3.89 -41.79 -99.90
N ILE A 19 -4.48 -42.68 -99.06
CA ILE A 19 -5.23 -42.31 -97.88
C ILE A 19 -4.32 -41.55 -96.94
N VAL A 20 -3.13 -42.07 -96.62
CA VAL A 20 -2.17 -41.45 -95.66
C VAL A 20 -1.71 -40.09 -96.19
N ASN A 21 -1.50 -39.96 -97.54
CA ASN A 21 -1.14 -38.67 -98.11
C ASN A 21 -2.30 -37.65 -98.10
N ILE A 22 -3.55 -38.14 -98.30
CA ILE A 22 -4.74 -37.26 -98.14
C ILE A 22 -4.83 -36.72 -96.72
N PHE A 23 -4.72 -37.63 -95.70
CA PHE A 23 -4.70 -37.20 -94.29
C PHE A 23 -3.51 -36.23 -93.99
N LEU A 24 -2.30 -36.54 -94.59
CA LEU A 24 -1.15 -35.67 -94.38
C LEU A 24 -1.34 -34.27 -95.02
N TYR A 25 -1.85 -34.23 -96.31
CA TYR A 25 -2.14 -32.96 -96.94
C TYR A 25 -3.29 -32.19 -96.27
N THR A 26 -4.32 -32.90 -95.85
CA THR A 26 -5.42 -32.29 -95.10
C THR A 26 -4.90 -31.80 -93.72
N GLY A 27 -4.06 -32.57 -93.01
CA GLY A 27 -3.41 -32.14 -91.78
C GLY A 27 -2.49 -30.88 -92.00
N ILE A 28 -1.70 -30.90 -93.10
CA ILE A 28 -0.88 -29.75 -93.46
C ILE A 28 -1.71 -28.52 -93.86
N ALA A 29 -2.82 -28.74 -94.60
CA ALA A 29 -3.74 -27.63 -94.93
C ALA A 29 -4.43 -27.03 -93.71
N VAL A 30 -4.89 -27.90 -92.76
CA VAL A 30 -5.45 -27.48 -91.53
C VAL A 30 -4.40 -26.74 -90.65
N PHE A 31 -3.16 -27.27 -90.66
CA PHE A 31 -2.05 -26.60 -89.93
C PHE A 31 -1.73 -25.22 -90.48
N ILE A 32 -1.69 -25.11 -91.86
CA ILE A 32 -1.43 -23.83 -92.53
C ILE A 32 -2.60 -22.86 -92.27
N LEU A 33 -3.86 -23.34 -92.26
CA LEU A 33 -5.03 -22.52 -91.92
C LEU A 33 -4.98 -22.00 -90.48
N LEU A 34 -4.54 -22.93 -89.54
CA LEU A 34 -4.34 -22.50 -88.12
C LEU A 34 -3.22 -21.45 -87.99
N VAL A 35 -2.12 -21.61 -88.75
CA VAL A 35 -0.99 -20.63 -88.78
C VAL A 35 -1.46 -19.26 -89.33
N ILE A 36 -2.26 -19.29 -90.43
CA ILE A 36 -2.82 -18.10 -91.07
C ILE A 36 -3.83 -17.43 -90.08
N ALA A 37 -4.71 -18.22 -89.45
CA ALA A 37 -5.64 -17.74 -88.45
C ALA A 37 -4.90 -17.16 -87.22
N PHE A 38 -3.85 -17.79 -86.75
CA PHE A 38 -2.99 -17.34 -85.67
C PHE A 38 -2.29 -16.01 -86.11
N GLY A 39 -1.70 -15.94 -87.28
CA GLY A 39 -1.10 -14.71 -87.84
C GLY A 39 -2.09 -13.57 -88.03
N PHE A 40 -3.29 -13.85 -88.55
CA PHE A 40 -4.35 -12.84 -88.66
C PHE A 40 -4.80 -12.34 -87.23
N SER A 41 -4.89 -13.18 -86.29
CA SER A 41 -5.24 -12.81 -84.91
C SER A 41 -4.21 -11.85 -84.29
N GLN A 42 -3.01 -11.76 -84.79
CA GLN A 42 -1.97 -10.81 -84.30
C GLN A 42 -2.09 -9.39 -84.92
N THR A 43 -2.99 -9.22 -85.88
CA THR A 43 -3.16 -7.89 -86.53
C THR A 43 -3.93 -6.91 -85.72
N SER A 44 -3.63 -5.59 -85.83
CA SER A 44 -4.39 -4.54 -85.11
C SER A 44 -5.84 -4.50 -85.54
N THR A 45 -6.10 -4.81 -86.81
CA THR A 45 -7.47 -4.86 -87.32
C THR A 45 -8.33 -5.94 -86.67
N PHE A 46 -7.79 -7.11 -86.51
CA PHE A 46 -8.49 -8.18 -85.77
C PHE A 46 -8.74 -7.83 -84.30
N ARG A 47 -7.71 -7.25 -83.69
CA ARG A 47 -7.87 -6.83 -82.25
C ARG A 47 -8.92 -5.75 -82.07
N ASN A 48 -9.03 -4.78 -82.98
CA ASN A 48 -10.08 -3.76 -82.95
C ASN A 48 -11.45 -4.38 -83.16
N TYR A 49 -11.54 -5.29 -84.15
CA TYR A 49 -12.78 -6.04 -84.39
C TYR A 49 -13.19 -6.85 -83.22
N LEU A 50 -12.19 -7.55 -82.58
CA LEU A 50 -12.44 -8.29 -81.35
C LEU A 50 -12.90 -7.41 -80.19
N LYS A 51 -12.29 -6.19 -80.08
CA LYS A 51 -12.72 -5.22 -79.07
C LYS A 51 -14.20 -4.85 -79.23
N ASP A 52 -14.54 -4.46 -80.43
CA ASP A 52 -15.91 -3.99 -80.74
C ASP A 52 -16.91 -5.16 -80.63
N PHE A 53 -16.49 -6.39 -80.99
CA PHE A 53 -17.32 -7.57 -80.78
C PHE A 53 -17.52 -7.89 -79.31
N VAL A 54 -16.45 -7.88 -78.44
CA VAL A 54 -16.54 -8.11 -77.02
C VAL A 54 -17.41 -7.07 -76.33
N VAL A 55 -17.27 -5.78 -76.72
CA VAL A 55 -18.12 -4.72 -76.19
C VAL A 55 -19.56 -4.89 -76.59
N ALA A 56 -19.82 -5.15 -77.84
CA ALA A 56 -21.19 -5.35 -78.41
C ALA A 56 -21.89 -6.60 -77.74
N GLN A 57 -21.11 -7.64 -77.56
CA GLN A 57 -21.64 -8.87 -76.91
C GLN A 57 -21.88 -8.65 -75.40
N ALA A 58 -20.99 -7.93 -74.72
CA ALA A 58 -21.19 -7.56 -73.34
C ALA A 58 -22.43 -6.71 -73.17
N ASP A 59 -22.59 -5.66 -73.97
CA ASP A 59 -23.77 -4.76 -73.94
C ASP A 59 -25.08 -5.47 -74.28
N SER A 60 -25.02 -6.60 -74.99
CA SER A 60 -26.21 -7.42 -75.32
C SER A 60 -26.62 -8.35 -74.15
N VAL A 61 -25.68 -8.68 -73.25
CA VAL A 61 -25.88 -9.64 -72.13
C VAL A 61 -25.97 -8.93 -70.77
N MET A 62 -25.37 -7.74 -70.67
CA MET A 62 -25.39 -6.96 -69.43
C MET A 62 -26.31 -5.73 -69.57
N ASN A 63 -26.92 -5.35 -68.46
CA ASN A 63 -27.62 -4.07 -68.30
C ASN A 63 -26.67 -2.88 -68.05
N GLY A 64 -25.36 -3.12 -68.09
CA GLY A 64 -24.27 -2.15 -67.90
C GLY A 64 -23.55 -1.84 -69.21
N ASN A 65 -22.66 -0.90 -69.20
CA ASN A 65 -21.81 -0.50 -70.36
C ASN A 65 -20.38 -0.91 -70.09
N LEU A 66 -19.83 -1.69 -71.02
CA LEU A 66 -18.41 -2.10 -71.03
C LEU A 66 -17.62 -1.16 -71.98
N HIS A 67 -16.63 -0.49 -71.45
CA HIS A 67 -15.69 0.27 -72.24
C HIS A 67 -14.27 -0.33 -72.18
N ILE A 68 -13.65 -0.57 -73.33
CA ILE A 68 -12.26 -1.06 -73.44
C ILE A 68 -11.49 -0.13 -74.36
N ASN A 69 -10.40 0.41 -73.90
CA ASN A 69 -9.56 1.27 -74.70
C ASN A 69 -8.82 0.48 -75.79
N LYS A 70 -8.15 -0.62 -75.43
CA LYS A 70 -7.35 -1.42 -76.37
C LYS A 70 -7.35 -2.91 -75.95
N ILE A 71 -7.36 -3.77 -76.99
CA ILE A 71 -7.07 -5.22 -76.77
C ILE A 71 -5.70 -5.55 -77.35
N GLU A 72 -4.89 -6.25 -76.61
CA GLU A 72 -3.57 -6.77 -76.94
C GLU A 72 -3.55 -8.28 -76.80
N GLY A 73 -2.56 -8.95 -77.45
CA GLY A 73 -2.48 -10.40 -77.41
C GLY A 73 -3.35 -11.10 -78.38
N THR A 74 -3.70 -12.41 -78.14
CA THR A 74 -4.52 -13.23 -79.02
C THR A 74 -5.49 -14.09 -78.17
N ILE A 75 -6.62 -14.46 -78.78
CA ILE A 75 -7.60 -15.36 -78.11
C ILE A 75 -6.98 -16.73 -77.78
N PHE A 76 -5.97 -17.15 -78.53
CA PHE A 76 -5.37 -18.48 -78.38
C PHE A 76 -4.33 -18.60 -77.31
N THR A 77 -3.67 -17.49 -76.91
CA THR A 77 -2.57 -17.51 -75.96
C THR A 77 -2.76 -16.58 -74.76
N SER A 78 -3.13 -15.36 -75.05
CA SER A 78 -3.26 -14.32 -73.98
C SER A 78 -4.09 -13.15 -74.52
N LEU A 79 -5.21 -12.89 -73.92
CA LEU A 79 -6.06 -11.71 -74.21
C LEU A 79 -5.78 -10.70 -73.10
N ILE A 80 -5.34 -9.49 -73.50
CA ILE A 80 -5.03 -8.40 -72.59
C ILE A 80 -5.93 -7.21 -72.95
N LEU A 81 -6.78 -6.83 -71.98
CA LEU A 81 -7.65 -5.66 -72.07
C LEU A 81 -6.96 -4.50 -71.31
N LYS A 82 -6.82 -3.36 -71.95
CA LYS A 82 -6.25 -2.16 -71.38
C LYS A 82 -7.33 -1.13 -71.11
N ASN A 83 -7.31 -0.56 -69.89
CA ASN A 83 -8.25 0.44 -69.40
C ASN A 83 -9.70 -0.01 -69.65
N ALA A 84 -10.06 -1.10 -69.03
CA ALA A 84 -11.42 -1.63 -69.09
C ALA A 84 -12.28 -1.03 -67.97
N VAL A 85 -13.44 -0.48 -68.31
CA VAL A 85 -14.37 0.12 -67.38
C VAL A 85 -15.75 -0.51 -67.55
N VAL A 86 -16.34 -0.93 -66.46
CA VAL A 86 -17.72 -1.45 -66.42
C VAL A 86 -18.54 -0.47 -65.62
N ASN A 87 -19.53 0.15 -66.25
CA ASN A 87 -20.48 1.07 -65.59
C ASN A 87 -21.88 0.50 -65.54
N MET A 88 -22.57 0.76 -64.46
CA MET A 88 -23.98 0.50 -64.32
C MET A 88 -24.74 1.78 -63.93
N GLY A 89 -25.49 2.31 -64.87
CA GLY A 89 -26.10 3.63 -64.71
C GLY A 89 -25.02 4.71 -64.54
N LYS A 90 -24.98 5.31 -63.33
CA LYS A 90 -23.96 6.34 -62.99
C LYS A 90 -22.76 5.76 -62.20
N ASP A 91 -22.85 4.52 -61.77
CA ASP A 91 -21.84 3.89 -60.93
C ASP A 91 -20.83 3.14 -61.75
N THR A 92 -19.57 3.30 -61.41
CA THR A 92 -18.48 2.50 -61.95
C THR A 92 -18.27 1.27 -61.08
N LEU A 93 -18.63 0.09 -61.58
CA LEU A 93 -18.44 -1.18 -60.91
C LEU A 93 -16.99 -1.66 -60.93
N LEU A 94 -16.35 -1.53 -62.10
CA LEU A 94 -14.97 -1.94 -62.31
C LEU A 94 -14.23 -0.87 -63.15
N ASN A 95 -13.10 -0.47 -62.70
CA ASN A 95 -12.13 0.29 -63.49
C ASN A 95 -10.77 -0.42 -63.39
N ALA A 96 -10.30 -0.97 -64.48
CA ALA A 96 -9.10 -1.80 -64.52
C ALA A 96 -8.08 -1.30 -65.54
N GLY A 97 -6.88 -1.01 -65.05
CA GLY A 97 -5.78 -0.63 -65.94
C GLY A 97 -5.39 -1.75 -66.91
N THR A 98 -5.36 -2.99 -66.38
CA THR A 98 -5.08 -4.17 -67.25
C THR A 98 -5.87 -5.38 -66.75
N ILE A 99 -6.54 -6.07 -67.65
CA ILE A 99 -7.07 -7.43 -67.47
C ILE A 99 -6.36 -8.35 -68.47
N SER A 100 -5.68 -9.38 -67.95
CA SER A 100 -4.97 -10.36 -68.77
C SER A 100 -5.53 -11.75 -68.54
N ILE A 101 -5.92 -12.43 -69.63
CA ILE A 101 -6.48 -13.77 -69.54
C ILE A 101 -5.66 -14.67 -70.46
N LYS A 102 -4.98 -15.61 -69.87
CA LYS A 102 -4.23 -16.67 -70.61
C LYS A 102 -5.00 -17.97 -70.55
N THR A 103 -5.53 -18.39 -71.66
CA THR A 103 -6.36 -19.60 -71.80
C THR A 103 -5.60 -20.73 -72.47
N SER A 104 -6.13 -21.92 -72.43
CA SER A 104 -5.67 -23.08 -73.19
C SER A 104 -6.85 -23.73 -73.92
N PRO A 105 -7.19 -23.23 -75.11
CA PRO A 105 -8.37 -23.67 -75.86
C PRO A 105 -8.43 -25.20 -76.14
N LEU A 106 -7.30 -25.86 -76.18
CA LEU A 106 -7.24 -27.33 -76.40
C LEU A 106 -7.92 -28.13 -75.29
N HIS A 107 -7.99 -27.58 -74.06
CA HIS A 107 -8.67 -28.20 -72.93
C HIS A 107 -10.20 -28.26 -73.11
N LEU A 108 -10.78 -27.41 -73.95
CA LEU A 108 -12.20 -27.47 -74.28
C LEU A 108 -12.56 -28.83 -74.95
N LEU A 109 -11.62 -29.43 -75.69
CA LEU A 109 -11.82 -30.75 -76.26
C LEU A 109 -11.94 -31.84 -75.18
N LEU A 110 -11.40 -31.59 -73.99
CA LEU A 110 -11.48 -32.45 -72.78
C LEU A 110 -12.64 -32.03 -71.86
N LYS A 111 -13.57 -31.16 -72.35
CA LYS A 111 -14.67 -30.60 -71.55
C LYS A 111 -14.15 -29.82 -70.34
N LYS A 112 -13.05 -29.10 -70.47
CA LYS A 112 -12.43 -28.35 -69.39
C LYS A 112 -12.19 -26.91 -69.86
N ILE A 113 -12.77 -25.93 -69.15
CA ILE A 113 -12.43 -24.51 -69.27
C ILE A 113 -11.19 -24.25 -68.38
N TYR A 114 -10.03 -24.23 -69.07
CA TYR A 114 -8.76 -24.07 -68.38
C TYR A 114 -8.20 -22.70 -68.63
N ILE A 115 -8.20 -21.85 -67.53
CA ILE A 115 -7.56 -20.57 -67.52
C ILE A 115 -6.22 -20.72 -66.81
N ARG A 116 -5.15 -20.66 -67.60
CA ARG A 116 -3.79 -20.80 -67.10
C ARG A 116 -3.41 -19.67 -66.16
N GLU A 117 -3.85 -18.47 -66.51
CA GLU A 117 -3.61 -17.28 -65.71
C GLU A 117 -4.69 -16.20 -66.00
N PHE A 118 -5.28 -15.68 -64.97
CA PHE A 118 -6.11 -14.45 -64.99
C PHE A 118 -5.42 -13.42 -64.11
N GLU A 119 -5.14 -12.24 -64.68
CA GLU A 119 -4.51 -11.15 -63.97
C GLU A 119 -5.35 -9.90 -64.09
N LEU A 120 -5.62 -9.27 -62.92
CA LEU A 120 -6.23 -7.95 -62.83
C LEU A 120 -5.23 -7.02 -62.15
N ARG A 121 -4.81 -5.96 -62.88
CA ARG A 121 -3.78 -5.03 -62.41
C ARG A 121 -4.30 -3.59 -62.43
N ASP A 122 -3.92 -2.84 -61.35
CA ASP A 122 -4.26 -1.43 -61.17
C ASP A 122 -5.75 -1.21 -61.33
N ALA A 123 -6.55 -1.89 -60.52
CA ALA A 123 -7.99 -1.91 -60.69
C ALA A 123 -8.72 -1.41 -59.42
N SER A 124 -9.93 -0.89 -59.62
CA SER A 124 -10.88 -0.64 -58.55
C SER A 124 -12.21 -1.33 -58.84
N VAL A 125 -12.72 -2.04 -57.85
CA VAL A 125 -14.03 -2.69 -57.85
C VAL A 125 -14.89 -2.00 -56.80
N SER A 126 -16.06 -1.47 -57.22
CA SER A 126 -16.93 -0.74 -56.32
C SER A 126 -18.32 -1.36 -56.32
N LEU A 127 -18.72 -1.91 -55.22
CA LEU A 127 -20.04 -2.45 -54.93
C LEU A 127 -20.80 -1.45 -54.05
N ILE A 128 -21.96 -1.00 -54.57
CA ILE A 128 -22.77 -0.01 -53.89
C ILE A 128 -24.16 -0.65 -53.60
N LYS A 129 -24.54 -0.64 -52.33
CA LYS A 129 -25.88 -1.01 -51.89
C LYS A 129 -26.81 0.19 -52.14
N ASP A 130 -27.90 -0.04 -52.82
CA ASP A 130 -28.98 0.95 -53.01
C ASP A 130 -29.84 1.13 -51.75
N LYS A 131 -30.91 1.94 -51.88
CA LYS A 131 -31.84 2.17 -50.74
C LYS A 131 -32.65 0.93 -50.31
N SER A 132 -32.75 -0.09 -51.16
CA SER A 132 -33.40 -1.36 -50.86
C SER A 132 -32.43 -2.39 -50.22
N GLY A 133 -31.13 -2.08 -50.18
CA GLY A 133 -30.07 -2.97 -49.75
C GLY A 133 -29.53 -3.89 -50.85
N GLU A 134 -30.03 -3.73 -52.10
CA GLU A 134 -29.53 -4.49 -53.24
C GLU A 134 -28.19 -3.89 -53.77
N LEU A 135 -27.29 -4.79 -54.15
CA LEU A 135 -26.00 -4.39 -54.70
C LEU A 135 -26.15 -3.95 -56.18
N ASN A 136 -25.44 -2.93 -56.57
CA ASN A 136 -25.41 -2.48 -57.99
C ASN A 136 -25.01 -3.58 -58.97
N ILE A 137 -24.24 -4.58 -58.54
CA ILE A 137 -23.85 -5.75 -59.35
C ILE A 137 -25.05 -6.70 -59.63
N SER A 138 -26.06 -6.78 -58.77
CA SER A 138 -27.19 -7.69 -58.92
C SER A 138 -28.02 -7.35 -60.18
N GLY A 139 -28.12 -6.08 -60.56
CA GLY A 139 -28.78 -5.63 -61.76
C GLY A 139 -27.97 -5.73 -63.03
N LEU A 140 -26.67 -6.12 -62.93
CA LEU A 140 -25.76 -6.15 -64.10
C LEU A 140 -26.18 -7.19 -65.13
N PHE A 141 -26.68 -8.35 -64.69
CA PHE A 141 -27.15 -9.38 -65.59
C PHE A 141 -28.68 -9.54 -65.40
N PRO A 142 -29.47 -9.42 -66.47
CA PRO A 142 -30.91 -9.62 -66.38
C PRO A 142 -31.21 -11.06 -65.95
N PRO A 143 -32.31 -11.30 -65.17
CA PRO A 143 -32.71 -12.64 -64.80
C PRO A 143 -32.98 -13.48 -66.03
N SER A 144 -32.44 -14.70 -66.05
CA SER A 144 -32.69 -15.62 -67.22
C SER A 144 -34.16 -15.81 -67.44
N LYS A 145 -34.68 -15.52 -68.66
CA LYS A 145 -36.08 -15.73 -69.01
C LYS A 145 -36.47 -17.16 -69.29
N ASN A 146 -35.53 -18.09 -69.17
CA ASN A 146 -35.72 -19.52 -69.32
C ASN A 146 -36.35 -20.16 -68.08
N THR A 147 -37.65 -20.37 -68.11
CA THR A 147 -38.43 -21.17 -67.17
C THR A 147 -38.27 -22.68 -67.41
N ASP A 148 -37.33 -23.12 -68.22
CA ASP A 148 -37.07 -24.55 -68.45
C ASP A 148 -36.40 -25.20 -67.20
N THR A 149 -37.23 -25.93 -66.43
CA THR A 149 -36.81 -26.70 -65.25
C THR A 149 -36.07 -28.00 -65.61
N SER A 150 -35.69 -28.20 -66.88
CA SER A 150 -34.78 -29.26 -67.24
C SER A 150 -33.36 -28.97 -66.64
N LYS A 151 -32.85 -29.81 -65.77
CA LYS A 151 -31.49 -29.74 -65.24
C LYS A 151 -30.52 -29.78 -66.39
N SER A 152 -30.19 -28.62 -67.00
CA SER A 152 -29.09 -28.54 -67.97
C SER A 152 -27.78 -28.79 -67.24
N THR A 153 -27.19 -29.94 -67.50
CA THR A 153 -25.85 -30.26 -67.00
C THR A 153 -24.88 -29.33 -67.69
N PHE A 154 -24.12 -28.55 -66.91
CA PHE A 154 -23.03 -27.74 -67.46
C PHE A 154 -21.86 -28.68 -67.85
N PRO A 155 -21.55 -28.89 -69.14
CA PRO A 155 -20.70 -29.99 -69.58
C PRO A 155 -19.20 -29.79 -69.32
N PHE A 156 -18.81 -28.72 -68.65
CA PHE A 156 -17.41 -28.39 -68.46
C PHE A 156 -17.05 -28.30 -66.96
N THR A 157 -15.87 -28.70 -66.62
CA THR A 157 -15.20 -28.27 -65.38
C THR A 157 -14.46 -26.97 -65.62
N ILE A 158 -14.38 -26.13 -64.59
CA ILE A 158 -13.68 -24.86 -64.68
C ILE A 158 -12.42 -24.96 -63.82
N GLU A 159 -11.27 -24.61 -64.38
CA GLU A 159 -10.03 -24.55 -63.60
C GLU A 159 -9.29 -23.24 -63.98
N VAL A 160 -9.00 -22.48 -62.98
CA VAL A 160 -8.14 -21.30 -63.00
C VAL A 160 -6.83 -21.65 -62.28
N ALA A 161 -5.79 -22.00 -63.03
CA ALA A 161 -4.53 -22.45 -62.43
C ALA A 161 -3.86 -21.30 -61.65
N LYS A 162 -4.08 -20.04 -62.12
CA LYS A 162 -3.54 -18.89 -61.44
C LYS A 162 -4.43 -17.64 -61.67
N LEU A 163 -5.02 -17.10 -60.58
CA LEU A 163 -5.64 -15.79 -60.58
C LEU A 163 -4.75 -14.85 -59.81
N GLN A 164 -4.43 -13.69 -60.38
CA GLN A 164 -3.63 -12.66 -59.76
C GLN A 164 -4.39 -11.33 -59.76
N LEU A 165 -4.44 -10.76 -58.56
CA LEU A 165 -4.80 -9.36 -58.36
C LEU A 165 -3.52 -8.62 -57.98
N ASN A 166 -3.18 -7.57 -58.70
CA ASN A 166 -2.00 -6.74 -58.44
C ASN A 166 -2.45 -5.29 -58.27
N ASN A 167 -2.28 -4.74 -57.06
CA ASN A 167 -2.69 -3.36 -56.78
C ASN A 167 -4.17 -3.09 -57.06
N VAL A 168 -5.06 -3.94 -56.52
CA VAL A 168 -6.51 -3.82 -56.71
C VAL A 168 -7.13 -3.17 -55.46
N ASN A 169 -8.05 -2.25 -55.69
CA ASN A 169 -8.86 -1.67 -54.64
C ASN A 169 -10.30 -2.21 -54.72
N PHE A 170 -10.86 -2.52 -53.53
CA PHE A 170 -12.24 -2.99 -53.41
C PHE A 170 -12.98 -2.12 -52.44
N SER A 171 -14.23 -1.73 -52.80
CA SER A 171 -15.15 -1.03 -51.92
C SER A 171 -16.54 -1.67 -51.92
N LEU A 172 -17.10 -1.87 -50.78
CA LEU A 172 -18.49 -2.21 -50.52
C LEU A 172 -19.08 -1.12 -49.64
N GLN A 173 -20.01 -0.35 -50.13
CA GLN A 173 -20.54 0.81 -49.41
C GLN A 173 -22.05 1.03 -49.68
N ASN A 174 -22.73 1.66 -48.75
CA ASN A 174 -24.10 2.14 -48.95
C ASN A 174 -24.09 3.37 -49.89
N TYR A 175 -25.22 3.62 -50.59
CA TYR A 175 -25.38 4.69 -51.55
C TYR A 175 -25.16 6.10 -50.98
N ASP A 176 -25.26 6.27 -49.63
CA ASP A 176 -25.08 7.54 -48.92
C ASP A 176 -23.63 7.86 -48.55
N LYS A 177 -22.71 6.98 -48.89
CA LYS A 177 -21.27 7.15 -48.58
C LYS A 177 -20.57 7.88 -49.70
N ASP A 178 -19.66 8.78 -49.32
CA ASP A 178 -18.93 9.67 -50.25
C ASP A 178 -17.73 9.04 -50.95
N GLY A 179 -17.46 7.76 -50.70
CA GLY A 179 -16.31 7.04 -51.25
C GLY A 179 -14.98 7.30 -50.55
N SER A 180 -14.92 8.21 -49.55
CA SER A 180 -13.69 8.48 -48.80
C SER A 180 -13.27 7.28 -47.95
N MET A 181 -11.97 7.21 -47.58
CA MET A 181 -11.41 6.16 -46.76
C MET A 181 -11.64 6.46 -45.25
N GLN A 182 -12.91 6.34 -44.85
CA GLN A 182 -13.24 6.45 -43.44
C GLN A 182 -12.75 5.20 -42.70
N LYS A 183 -12.10 5.37 -41.53
CA LYS A 183 -11.59 4.25 -40.71
C LYS A 183 -12.54 3.96 -39.55
N TYR A 184 -12.85 2.69 -39.33
CA TYR A 184 -13.71 2.16 -38.29
C TYR A 184 -12.92 1.31 -37.29
N ASP A 185 -13.40 1.18 -36.07
CA ASP A 185 -12.77 0.35 -35.06
C ASP A 185 -13.11 -1.16 -35.21
N SER A 186 -14.16 -1.47 -35.98
CA SER A 186 -14.60 -2.83 -36.30
C SER A 186 -15.04 -2.92 -37.76
N LEU A 187 -15.24 -4.14 -38.21
CA LEU A 187 -15.75 -4.42 -39.54
C LEU A 187 -17.13 -3.76 -39.73
N ASN A 188 -17.20 -2.87 -40.69
CA ASN A 188 -18.43 -2.20 -41.10
C ASN A 188 -18.83 -2.63 -42.53
N MET A 189 -19.83 -3.50 -42.65
CA MET A 189 -20.32 -4.01 -43.91
C MET A 189 -21.12 -2.98 -44.72
N ASP A 190 -21.39 -1.80 -44.19
CA ASP A 190 -22.04 -0.69 -44.88
C ASP A 190 -21.03 0.32 -45.46
N ASP A 191 -19.76 0.16 -45.11
CA ASP A 191 -18.64 0.89 -45.69
C ASP A 191 -17.33 0.10 -45.48
N PHE A 192 -17.15 -0.95 -46.28
CA PHE A 192 -15.97 -1.80 -46.20
C PHE A 192 -15.05 -1.59 -47.39
N LYS A 193 -13.78 -1.33 -47.14
CA LYS A 193 -12.81 -1.03 -48.18
C LYS A 193 -11.51 -1.79 -47.97
N LEU A 194 -11.02 -2.34 -49.06
CA LEU A 194 -9.70 -2.97 -49.16
C LEU A 194 -8.86 -2.19 -50.18
N GLN A 195 -7.64 -1.88 -49.85
CA GLN A 195 -6.69 -1.16 -50.73
C GLN A 195 -5.44 -1.99 -50.96
N ASN A 196 -4.84 -1.81 -52.12
CA ASN A 196 -3.62 -2.48 -52.52
C ASN A 196 -3.70 -4.00 -52.36
N ILE A 197 -4.83 -4.57 -52.81
CA ILE A 197 -4.99 -6.02 -52.81
C ILE A 197 -3.98 -6.63 -53.78
N ASN A 198 -3.11 -7.48 -53.23
CA ASN A 198 -2.25 -8.35 -54.01
C ASN A 198 -2.62 -9.79 -53.63
N LEU A 199 -3.23 -10.49 -54.56
CA LEU A 199 -3.75 -11.85 -54.34
C LEU A 199 -3.23 -12.76 -55.44
N THR A 200 -2.78 -13.94 -55.06
CA THR A 200 -2.57 -15.05 -55.95
C THR A 200 -3.38 -16.23 -55.47
N LEU A 201 -4.23 -16.76 -56.33
CA LEU A 201 -5.02 -17.97 -56.00
C LEU A 201 -5.17 -18.90 -57.21
N SER A 202 -5.48 -20.13 -56.94
CA SER A 202 -5.99 -21.11 -57.90
C SER A 202 -7.44 -21.49 -57.54
N ALA A 203 -8.22 -21.86 -58.57
CA ALA A 203 -9.62 -22.25 -58.35
C ALA A 203 -9.99 -23.39 -59.27
N PHE A 204 -10.78 -24.34 -58.73
CA PHE A 204 -11.38 -25.45 -59.48
C PHE A 204 -12.88 -25.53 -59.15
N ALA A 205 -13.72 -25.80 -60.19
CA ALA A 205 -15.13 -25.99 -60.02
C ALA A 205 -15.63 -27.10 -60.95
N ASP A 206 -16.25 -28.11 -60.42
CA ASP A 206 -17.11 -29.09 -61.09
C ASP A 206 -18.55 -28.87 -60.63
N ILE A 207 -19.27 -28.08 -61.45
CA ILE A 207 -20.63 -27.64 -61.09
C ILE A 207 -21.58 -28.86 -60.98
N ASN A 208 -21.35 -29.88 -61.84
CA ASN A 208 -22.22 -31.05 -61.84
C ASN A 208 -22.03 -31.94 -60.63
N LYS A 209 -20.85 -31.93 -60.03
CA LYS A 209 -20.50 -32.68 -58.84
C LYS A 209 -20.53 -31.81 -57.57
N ASN A 210 -20.95 -30.56 -57.68
CA ASN A 210 -20.91 -29.60 -56.61
C ASN A 210 -19.53 -29.56 -55.89
N ASN A 211 -18.42 -29.74 -56.63
CA ASN A 211 -17.06 -29.74 -56.09
C ASN A 211 -16.36 -28.42 -56.47
N PHE A 212 -15.96 -27.67 -55.41
CA PHE A 212 -15.29 -26.38 -55.57
C PHE A 212 -14.04 -26.37 -54.71
N GLU A 213 -12.93 -25.96 -55.31
CA GLU A 213 -11.64 -25.86 -54.62
C GLU A 213 -11.03 -24.50 -54.89
N ILE A 214 -10.52 -23.86 -53.83
CA ILE A 214 -9.79 -22.59 -53.91
C ILE A 214 -8.50 -22.73 -53.10
N GLY A 215 -7.37 -22.56 -53.77
CA GLY A 215 -6.07 -22.47 -53.14
C GLY A 215 -5.58 -21.02 -53.16
N ILE A 216 -5.46 -20.38 -52.03
CA ILE A 216 -4.88 -19.03 -51.90
C ILE A 216 -3.41 -19.18 -51.55
N ASP A 217 -2.53 -18.78 -52.50
CA ASP A 217 -1.07 -18.81 -52.27
C ASP A 217 -0.66 -17.62 -51.37
N ASN A 218 -1.23 -16.43 -51.64
CA ASN A 218 -0.92 -15.23 -50.90
C ASN A 218 -2.02 -14.17 -51.14
N LEU A 219 -2.47 -13.55 -50.08
CA LEU A 219 -3.25 -12.34 -50.09
C LEU A 219 -2.66 -11.35 -49.08
N ASN A 220 -2.33 -10.15 -49.57
CA ASN A 220 -2.07 -9.02 -48.69
C ASN A 220 -2.95 -7.84 -49.08
N THR A 221 -3.37 -7.06 -48.08
CA THR A 221 -4.25 -5.89 -48.27
C THR A 221 -4.31 -5.00 -47.07
N ILE A 222 -4.62 -3.74 -47.30
CA ILE A 222 -4.89 -2.73 -46.29
C ILE A 222 -6.41 -2.57 -46.20
N THR A 223 -6.96 -2.64 -44.96
CA THR A 223 -8.38 -2.46 -44.72
C THR A 223 -8.71 -1.07 -44.18
N ASN A 224 -9.97 -0.70 -44.27
CA ASN A 224 -10.46 0.51 -43.60
C ASN A 224 -10.83 0.27 -42.12
N ILE A 225 -10.40 -0.85 -41.54
CA ILE A 225 -10.45 -1.07 -40.11
C ILE A 225 -9.18 -0.47 -39.51
N ARG A 226 -9.32 0.29 -38.45
CA ARG A 226 -8.22 1.01 -37.81
C ARG A 226 -7.15 0.03 -37.27
N HIS A 227 -5.91 0.23 -37.66
CA HIS A 227 -4.76 -0.59 -37.30
C HIS A 227 -4.85 -2.08 -37.69
N PHE A 228 -5.79 -2.47 -38.60
CA PHE A 228 -5.92 -3.83 -39.10
C PHE A 228 -5.54 -3.91 -40.57
N PHE A 229 -4.56 -4.69 -40.89
CA PHE A 229 -4.14 -5.00 -42.25
C PHE A 229 -3.65 -6.44 -42.33
N VAL A 230 -3.87 -7.06 -43.50
CA VAL A 230 -3.46 -8.43 -43.74
C VAL A 230 -2.12 -8.41 -44.47
N ASN A 231 -1.08 -8.95 -43.83
CA ASN A 231 0.25 -9.08 -44.45
C ASN A 231 0.32 -10.31 -45.34
N ASN A 232 -0.26 -11.42 -44.89
CA ASN A 232 -0.38 -12.63 -45.71
C ASN A 232 -1.57 -13.44 -45.25
N LEU A 233 -2.39 -13.88 -46.18
CA LEU A 233 -3.40 -14.89 -45.97
C LEU A 233 -3.19 -15.95 -47.07
N SER A 234 -3.05 -17.19 -46.66
CA SER A 234 -2.88 -18.35 -47.58
C SER A 234 -3.61 -19.54 -47.06
N GLY A 235 -3.92 -20.53 -47.92
CA GLY A 235 -4.58 -21.77 -47.50
C GLY A 235 -5.48 -22.34 -48.59
N ASN A 236 -5.99 -23.54 -48.34
CA ASN A 236 -6.79 -24.30 -49.29
C ASN A 236 -8.20 -24.48 -48.75
N PHE A 237 -9.19 -24.18 -49.55
CA PHE A 237 -10.60 -24.36 -49.27
C PHE A 237 -11.19 -25.35 -50.24
N SER A 238 -11.92 -26.32 -49.81
CA SER A 238 -12.72 -27.19 -50.66
C SER A 238 -14.12 -27.37 -50.08
N VAL A 239 -15.08 -27.40 -51.00
CA VAL A 239 -16.50 -27.59 -50.71
C VAL A 239 -17.04 -28.60 -51.67
N ASP A 240 -17.62 -29.68 -51.15
CA ASP A 240 -18.27 -30.72 -51.94
C ASP A 240 -19.59 -31.16 -51.30
N GLU A 241 -20.23 -32.19 -51.82
CA GLU A 241 -21.48 -32.74 -51.27
C GLU A 241 -21.31 -33.37 -49.89
N GLU A 242 -20.08 -33.70 -49.50
CA GLU A 242 -19.79 -34.34 -48.20
C GLU A 242 -19.43 -33.33 -47.12
N GLY A 243 -19.04 -32.09 -47.53
CA GLY A 243 -18.68 -31.10 -46.56
C GLY A 243 -17.83 -29.90 -47.05
N ILE A 244 -17.22 -29.28 -46.08
CA ILE A 244 -16.33 -28.11 -46.23
C ILE A 244 -14.98 -28.47 -45.57
N LYS A 245 -13.86 -28.21 -46.27
CA LYS A 245 -12.51 -28.39 -45.71
C LYS A 245 -11.68 -27.13 -45.90
N VAL A 246 -10.99 -26.76 -44.85
CA VAL A 246 -10.03 -25.67 -44.80
C VAL A 246 -8.70 -26.22 -44.32
N ASN A 247 -7.70 -26.21 -45.17
CA ASN A 247 -6.40 -26.73 -44.86
C ASN A 247 -5.32 -25.66 -44.96
N ASP A 248 -4.41 -25.66 -43.99
CA ASP A 248 -3.27 -24.72 -43.90
C ASP A 248 -3.66 -23.27 -44.08
N PHE A 249 -4.83 -22.87 -43.52
CA PHE A 249 -5.30 -21.52 -43.58
C PHE A 249 -4.49 -20.64 -42.65
N LYS A 250 -3.46 -20.02 -43.19
CA LYS A 250 -2.52 -19.17 -42.49
C LYS A 250 -2.92 -17.72 -42.59
N VAL A 251 -3.04 -17.06 -41.47
CA VAL A 251 -3.33 -15.62 -41.36
C VAL A 251 -2.17 -14.92 -40.66
N VAL A 252 -1.63 -13.89 -41.31
CA VAL A 252 -0.62 -13.01 -40.77
C VAL A 252 -1.10 -11.57 -40.94
N THR A 253 -1.38 -10.94 -39.83
CA THR A 253 -1.72 -9.50 -39.76
C THR A 253 -0.52 -8.70 -39.32
N GLY A 254 -0.70 -7.45 -38.91
CA GLY A 254 0.34 -6.65 -38.24
C GLY A 254 0.70 -7.15 -36.83
N ARG A 255 -0.21 -7.88 -36.15
CA ARG A 255 -0.11 -8.24 -34.73
C ARG A 255 -0.43 -9.72 -34.46
N SER A 256 -1.12 -10.39 -35.39
CA SER A 256 -1.55 -11.79 -35.23
C SER A 256 -0.89 -12.69 -36.27
N LYS A 257 -0.60 -13.92 -35.87
CA LYS A 257 -0.09 -14.98 -36.74
C LYS A 257 -0.63 -16.33 -36.27
N PHE A 258 -1.44 -16.98 -37.09
CA PHE A 258 -2.03 -18.30 -36.78
C PHE A 258 -2.32 -19.11 -38.03
N VAL A 259 -2.52 -20.41 -37.82
CA VAL A 259 -2.92 -21.38 -38.83
C VAL A 259 -4.18 -22.10 -38.39
N ILE A 260 -5.11 -22.30 -39.30
CA ILE A 260 -6.35 -23.05 -39.05
C ILE A 260 -6.43 -24.22 -40.04
N ASN A 261 -6.68 -25.41 -39.48
CA ASN A 261 -7.18 -26.54 -40.20
C ASN A 261 -8.57 -26.88 -39.71
N SER A 262 -9.53 -27.01 -40.62
CA SER A 262 -10.92 -27.29 -40.23
C SER A 262 -11.61 -28.17 -41.28
N SER A 263 -12.46 -29.04 -40.80
CA SER A 263 -13.37 -29.79 -41.66
C SER A 263 -14.77 -29.85 -41.06
N VAL A 264 -15.75 -29.70 -41.92
CA VAL A 264 -17.17 -29.89 -41.61
C VAL A 264 -17.63 -31.01 -42.53
N ASN A 265 -17.81 -32.20 -41.97
CA ASN A 265 -18.17 -33.41 -42.70
C ASN A 265 -19.63 -33.80 -42.44
N LYS A 266 -20.22 -34.66 -43.30
CA LYS A 266 -21.63 -35.03 -43.22
C LYS A 266 -22.58 -33.87 -43.34
N PHE A 267 -22.18 -32.82 -44.06
CA PHE A 267 -22.96 -31.61 -44.31
C PHE A 267 -22.78 -31.26 -45.79
N SER A 268 -23.90 -31.16 -46.50
CA SER A 268 -23.89 -30.65 -47.86
C SER A 268 -24.40 -29.21 -47.89
N PRO A 269 -23.57 -28.22 -48.24
CA PRO A 269 -24.01 -26.85 -48.42
C PRO A 269 -25.01 -26.68 -49.58
N PHE A 270 -25.15 -27.71 -50.45
CA PHE A 270 -25.96 -27.71 -51.64
C PHE A 270 -27.34 -28.40 -51.45
N ASP A 271 -27.51 -29.07 -50.32
CA ASP A 271 -28.77 -29.74 -49.96
C ASP A 271 -29.46 -28.96 -48.84
N THR A 272 -30.64 -28.42 -49.10
CA THR A 272 -31.45 -27.67 -48.16
C THR A 272 -31.99 -28.53 -47.01
N ALA A 273 -31.93 -29.85 -47.14
CA ALA A 273 -32.32 -30.76 -46.07
C ALA A 273 -31.14 -31.10 -45.13
N SER A 274 -29.91 -30.73 -45.47
CA SER A 274 -28.74 -30.93 -44.67
C SER A 274 -28.70 -30.02 -43.47
N ASP A 275 -28.57 -30.55 -42.26
CA ASP A 275 -28.55 -29.77 -41.01
C ASP A 275 -27.10 -29.59 -40.53
N PHE A 276 -26.65 -28.34 -40.52
CA PHE A 276 -25.31 -27.95 -40.02
C PHE A 276 -25.14 -28.27 -38.54
N ASN A 277 -26.20 -28.30 -37.76
CA ASN A 277 -26.08 -28.59 -36.31
C ASN A 277 -25.62 -30.00 -36.02
N THR A 278 -25.85 -30.95 -36.95
CA THR A 278 -25.47 -32.36 -36.88
C THR A 278 -24.16 -32.67 -37.61
N ALA A 279 -23.57 -31.67 -38.29
CA ALA A 279 -22.34 -31.84 -39.06
C ALA A 279 -21.17 -32.19 -38.13
N ASP A 280 -20.30 -33.10 -38.57
CA ASP A 280 -19.06 -33.39 -37.84
C ASP A 280 -18.02 -32.33 -38.11
N ILE A 281 -17.74 -31.51 -37.11
CA ILE A 281 -16.78 -30.41 -37.14
C ILE A 281 -15.50 -30.87 -36.51
N ASN A 282 -14.35 -30.68 -37.21
CA ASN A 282 -13.04 -30.72 -36.64
C ASN A 282 -12.35 -29.39 -36.90
N LEU A 283 -11.78 -28.84 -35.86
CA LEU A 283 -11.01 -27.60 -35.93
C LEU A 283 -9.69 -27.73 -35.21
N GLU A 284 -8.61 -27.40 -35.87
CA GLU A 284 -7.29 -27.25 -35.29
C GLU A 284 -6.80 -25.81 -35.57
N LEU A 285 -6.52 -25.07 -34.52
CA LEU A 285 -5.96 -23.76 -34.54
C LEU A 285 -4.61 -23.78 -33.84
N ASP A 286 -3.56 -23.40 -34.55
CA ASP A 286 -2.23 -23.16 -34.01
C ASP A 286 -1.87 -21.69 -34.21
N ALA A 287 -1.73 -20.98 -33.11
CA ALA A 287 -1.49 -19.56 -33.09
C ALA A 287 -0.21 -19.22 -32.33
N ASP A 288 0.78 -18.72 -33.06
CA ASP A 288 1.94 -18.09 -32.44
C ASP A 288 1.47 -16.85 -31.64
N SER A 289 0.51 -16.10 -32.20
CA SER A 289 -0.04 -14.87 -31.61
C SER A 289 -1.40 -14.54 -32.19
N ILE A 290 -2.39 -14.32 -31.35
CA ILE A 290 -3.68 -13.68 -31.67
C ILE A 290 -3.80 -12.43 -30.83
N ASN A 291 -3.80 -11.26 -31.45
CA ASN A 291 -3.97 -10.00 -30.76
C ASN A 291 -5.46 -9.67 -30.60
N PHE A 292 -5.89 -9.31 -29.38
CA PHE A 292 -7.31 -9.06 -29.14
C PHE A 292 -7.86 -7.83 -29.87
N ASP A 293 -7.03 -6.84 -30.18
CA ASP A 293 -7.50 -5.70 -31.00
C ASP A 293 -7.77 -6.12 -32.46
N ASP A 294 -7.06 -7.13 -32.99
CA ASP A 294 -7.38 -7.72 -34.29
C ASP A 294 -8.66 -8.54 -34.22
N LEU A 295 -8.87 -9.26 -33.12
CA LEU A 295 -10.09 -10.03 -32.91
C LEU A 295 -11.30 -9.10 -32.73
N THR A 296 -11.15 -7.99 -32.02
CA THR A 296 -12.19 -6.96 -31.81
C THR A 296 -12.69 -6.38 -33.12
N ALA A 297 -11.83 -6.35 -34.14
CA ALA A 297 -12.24 -5.93 -35.49
C ALA A 297 -13.42 -6.75 -36.03
N PHE A 298 -13.55 -8.00 -35.63
CA PHE A 298 -14.59 -8.94 -36.07
C PHE A 298 -15.59 -9.28 -34.97
N VAL A 299 -15.14 -9.32 -33.71
CA VAL A 299 -15.93 -9.65 -32.52
C VAL A 299 -15.82 -8.50 -31.51
N PRO A 300 -16.64 -7.46 -31.64
CA PRO A 300 -16.51 -6.24 -30.81
C PRO A 300 -16.60 -6.48 -29.29
N SER A 301 -17.26 -7.53 -28.84
CA SER A 301 -17.34 -7.90 -27.42
C SER A 301 -16.00 -8.25 -26.78
N THR A 302 -14.97 -8.54 -27.57
CA THR A 302 -13.60 -8.85 -27.08
C THR A 302 -12.78 -7.60 -26.76
N ASN A 303 -13.34 -6.39 -26.93
CA ASN A 303 -12.67 -5.11 -26.68
C ASN A 303 -12.19 -4.92 -25.23
N ILE A 304 -12.78 -5.66 -24.29
CA ILE A 304 -12.38 -5.69 -22.87
C ILE A 304 -11.04 -6.38 -22.65
N LEU A 305 -10.62 -7.23 -23.59
CA LEU A 305 -9.37 -7.98 -23.55
C LEU A 305 -8.25 -7.20 -24.25
N LYS A 306 -7.03 -7.26 -23.71
CA LYS A 306 -5.87 -6.57 -24.26
C LYS A 306 -4.67 -7.53 -24.37
N GLY A 307 -3.78 -7.17 -25.31
CA GLY A 307 -2.56 -7.95 -25.55
C GLY A 307 -2.73 -9.03 -26.61
N SER A 308 -1.80 -9.97 -26.62
CA SER A 308 -1.76 -11.08 -27.58
C SER A 308 -1.62 -12.41 -26.84
N VAL A 309 -2.32 -13.42 -27.31
CA VAL A 309 -2.25 -14.78 -26.79
C VAL A 309 -1.67 -15.72 -27.84
N GLY A 310 -0.79 -16.65 -27.42
CA GLY A 310 -0.52 -17.86 -28.16
C GLY A 310 -1.61 -18.88 -27.82
N ALA A 311 -2.02 -19.68 -28.82
CA ALA A 311 -3.07 -20.68 -28.58
C ALA A 311 -2.85 -21.92 -29.46
N ASN A 312 -3.05 -23.09 -28.88
CA ASN A 312 -3.22 -24.35 -29.60
C ASN A 312 -4.58 -24.94 -29.22
N ILE A 313 -5.48 -25.04 -30.18
CA ILE A 313 -6.86 -25.48 -29.97
C ILE A 313 -7.20 -26.61 -30.93
N LYS A 314 -7.64 -27.73 -30.40
CA LYS A 314 -8.19 -28.85 -31.19
C LYS A 314 -9.60 -29.15 -30.66
N THR A 315 -10.56 -29.15 -31.56
CA THR A 315 -11.94 -29.48 -31.24
C THR A 315 -12.50 -30.47 -32.26
N SER A 316 -13.37 -31.37 -31.80
CA SER A 316 -14.04 -32.34 -32.62
C SER A 316 -15.46 -32.59 -32.16
N GLY A 317 -16.38 -32.90 -33.10
CA GLY A 317 -17.78 -33.20 -32.78
C GLY A 317 -18.77 -32.38 -33.61
N ASN A 318 -19.91 -32.01 -33.04
CA ASN A 318 -20.94 -31.24 -33.70
C ASN A 318 -21.50 -30.15 -32.73
N LEU A 319 -22.42 -29.32 -33.21
CA LEU A 319 -22.95 -28.25 -32.35
C LEU A 319 -23.78 -28.76 -31.16
N HIS A 320 -24.32 -30.02 -31.23
CA HIS A 320 -24.96 -30.64 -30.05
C HIS A 320 -23.92 -31.08 -29.01
N LYS A 321 -22.72 -31.52 -29.45
CA LYS A 321 -21.62 -31.88 -28.60
C LYS A 321 -20.26 -31.65 -29.31
N LEU A 322 -19.60 -30.56 -28.93
CA LEU A 322 -18.27 -30.22 -29.39
C LEU A 322 -17.25 -30.56 -28.29
N ASN A 323 -16.35 -31.51 -28.58
CA ASN A 323 -15.26 -31.86 -27.67
C ASN A 323 -14.15 -30.83 -27.83
N ILE A 324 -13.56 -30.44 -26.72
CA ILE A 324 -12.31 -29.68 -26.63
C ILE A 324 -11.22 -30.73 -26.36
N ASP A 325 -10.58 -31.21 -27.43
CA ASP A 325 -9.56 -32.24 -27.34
C ASP A 325 -8.26 -31.71 -26.79
N GLU A 326 -7.95 -30.46 -27.10
CA GLU A 326 -6.78 -29.73 -26.63
C GLU A 326 -7.10 -28.23 -26.62
N LEU A 327 -6.77 -27.56 -25.56
CA LEU A 327 -6.82 -26.09 -25.43
C LEU A 327 -5.61 -25.63 -24.63
N GLU A 328 -4.61 -25.09 -25.30
CA GLU A 328 -3.46 -24.47 -24.69
C GLU A 328 -3.49 -22.97 -24.98
N ILE A 329 -3.33 -22.16 -23.97
CA ILE A 329 -3.28 -20.69 -24.07
C ILE A 329 -2.05 -20.18 -23.34
N ASN A 330 -1.26 -19.38 -24.02
CA ASN A 330 -0.10 -18.70 -23.49
C ASN A 330 -0.32 -17.19 -23.52
N TYR A 331 -0.21 -16.53 -22.39
CA TYR A 331 -0.28 -15.08 -22.28
C TYR A 331 0.79 -14.56 -21.31
N ASP A 332 1.84 -13.93 -21.83
CA ASP A 332 3.02 -13.50 -21.08
C ASP A 332 3.62 -14.66 -20.24
N SER A 333 3.38 -14.60 -18.91
CA SER A 333 3.85 -15.61 -17.94
C SER A 333 2.73 -16.56 -17.50
N THR A 334 1.57 -16.50 -18.13
CA THR A 334 0.40 -17.34 -17.85
C THR A 334 0.28 -18.45 -18.88
N PHE A 335 0.05 -19.66 -18.42
CA PHE A 335 -0.21 -20.84 -19.25
C PHE A 335 -1.45 -21.56 -18.78
N LEU A 336 -2.38 -21.80 -19.69
CA LEU A 336 -3.60 -22.56 -19.46
C LEU A 336 -3.66 -23.75 -20.40
N ASN A 337 -3.91 -24.92 -19.85
CA ASN A 337 -4.11 -26.16 -20.59
C ASN A 337 -5.42 -26.82 -20.14
N ALA A 338 -6.32 -27.12 -21.08
CA ALA A 338 -7.63 -27.64 -20.75
C ALA A 338 -8.13 -28.67 -21.77
N LYS A 339 -9.02 -29.54 -21.30
CA LYS A 339 -9.83 -30.46 -22.11
C LYS A 339 -11.27 -30.45 -21.62
N GLY A 340 -12.19 -30.82 -22.51
CA GLY A 340 -13.59 -30.90 -22.13
C GLY A 340 -14.56 -31.06 -23.26
N ASP A 341 -15.79 -30.65 -23.03
CA ASP A 341 -16.85 -30.62 -24.05
C ASP A 341 -17.79 -29.43 -23.82
N ILE A 342 -18.35 -28.94 -24.92
CA ILE A 342 -19.45 -27.98 -24.94
C ILE A 342 -20.63 -28.67 -25.59
N ARG A 343 -21.77 -28.69 -24.93
CA ARG A 343 -23.03 -29.27 -25.42
C ARG A 343 -24.04 -28.21 -25.72
N ASN A 344 -24.89 -28.45 -26.72
CA ASN A 344 -26.01 -27.59 -27.13
C ASN A 344 -25.52 -26.18 -27.52
N LEU A 345 -24.41 -26.10 -28.28
CA LEU A 345 -23.88 -24.84 -28.77
C LEU A 345 -24.84 -24.14 -29.74
N ASP A 346 -25.69 -24.89 -30.39
CA ASP A 346 -26.81 -24.47 -31.23
C ASP A 346 -27.97 -23.83 -30.45
N HIS A 347 -28.08 -24.08 -29.14
CA HIS A 347 -29.12 -23.54 -28.26
C HIS A 347 -28.48 -22.85 -27.04
N ALA A 348 -28.12 -21.60 -27.20
CA ALA A 348 -27.37 -20.84 -26.19
C ALA A 348 -27.98 -20.85 -24.78
N ALA A 349 -29.31 -20.94 -24.67
CA ALA A 349 -30.01 -21.03 -23.38
C ALA A 349 -29.75 -22.35 -22.63
N ASP A 350 -29.46 -23.43 -23.39
CA ASP A 350 -29.22 -24.76 -22.85
C ASP A 350 -27.77 -25.21 -22.99
N MET A 351 -26.89 -24.31 -23.44
CA MET A 351 -25.48 -24.58 -23.57
C MET A 351 -24.89 -25.07 -22.24
N PHE A 352 -24.16 -26.16 -22.30
CA PHE A 352 -23.50 -26.77 -21.16
C PHE A 352 -22.02 -26.94 -21.45
N ILE A 353 -21.17 -26.42 -20.59
CA ILE A 353 -19.72 -26.46 -20.70
C ILE A 353 -19.19 -27.40 -19.62
N SER A 354 -18.33 -28.33 -20.01
CA SER A 354 -17.62 -29.19 -19.09
C SER A 354 -16.14 -29.20 -19.46
N THR A 355 -15.32 -28.46 -18.71
CA THR A 355 -13.88 -28.33 -18.99
C THR A 355 -13.06 -28.62 -17.75
N SER A 356 -11.90 -29.22 -17.96
CA SER A 356 -10.92 -29.49 -16.93
C SER A 356 -9.57 -28.91 -17.36
N PHE A 357 -9.08 -27.99 -16.55
CA PHE A 357 -7.74 -27.41 -16.68
C PHE A 357 -6.75 -28.22 -15.83
N TYR A 358 -5.57 -28.47 -16.37
CA TYR A 358 -4.50 -29.22 -15.72
C TYR A 358 -3.15 -28.60 -16.08
N ASP A 359 -2.17 -28.77 -15.23
CA ASP A 359 -0.81 -28.24 -15.42
C ASP A 359 -0.76 -26.78 -15.81
N SER A 360 -1.74 -26.03 -15.32
CA SER A 360 -1.96 -24.62 -15.66
C SER A 360 -1.43 -23.71 -14.57
N TYR A 361 -0.98 -22.52 -14.96
CA TYR A 361 -0.57 -21.48 -14.01
C TYR A 361 -0.91 -20.09 -14.52
N VAL A 362 -1.23 -19.20 -13.59
CA VAL A 362 -1.61 -17.81 -13.86
C VAL A 362 -0.70 -16.86 -13.08
N ASN A 363 -0.16 -15.89 -13.77
CA ASN A 363 0.47 -14.73 -13.16
C ASN A 363 -0.58 -13.65 -12.91
N GLN A 364 -0.68 -13.16 -11.69
CA GLN A 364 -1.70 -12.17 -11.28
C GLN A 364 -1.59 -10.85 -12.09
N ASN A 365 -0.37 -10.42 -12.42
CA ASN A 365 -0.17 -9.21 -13.23
C ASN A 365 -0.70 -9.38 -14.65
N ASP A 366 -0.62 -10.58 -15.21
CA ASP A 366 -1.08 -10.84 -16.57
C ASP A 366 -2.62 -10.72 -16.66
N VAL A 367 -3.34 -11.09 -15.58
CA VAL A 367 -4.80 -10.88 -15.50
C VAL A 367 -5.15 -9.40 -15.62
N ASN A 368 -4.42 -8.53 -14.92
CA ASN A 368 -4.64 -7.08 -14.99
C ASN A 368 -4.23 -6.47 -16.35
N LYS A 369 -3.23 -7.05 -17.02
CA LYS A 369 -2.86 -6.64 -18.38
C LYS A 369 -3.93 -7.07 -19.40
N LEU A 370 -4.41 -8.31 -19.25
CA LEU A 370 -5.45 -8.88 -20.12
C LEU A 370 -6.80 -8.16 -19.94
N LEU A 371 -7.14 -7.84 -18.69
CA LEU A 371 -8.42 -7.25 -18.29
C LEU A 371 -8.21 -5.94 -17.50
N PRO A 372 -7.72 -4.86 -18.13
CA PRO A 372 -7.37 -3.61 -17.44
C PRO A 372 -8.57 -2.89 -16.80
N SER A 373 -9.79 -3.20 -17.22
CA SER A 373 -11.02 -2.70 -16.62
C SER A 373 -11.37 -3.37 -15.28
N ILE A 374 -10.81 -4.55 -15.00
CA ILE A 374 -11.00 -5.30 -13.76
C ILE A 374 -9.71 -5.21 -12.95
N LYS A 375 -9.71 -4.38 -11.91
CA LYS A 375 -8.54 -4.25 -11.02
C LYS A 375 -8.52 -5.43 -10.05
N VAL A 376 -7.80 -6.49 -10.38
CA VAL A 376 -7.54 -7.62 -9.48
C VAL A 376 -6.40 -7.25 -8.55
N PRO A 377 -6.57 -7.35 -7.22
CA PRO A 377 -5.45 -7.15 -6.29
C PRO A 377 -4.31 -8.13 -6.60
N VAL A 378 -3.09 -7.61 -6.60
CA VAL A 378 -1.88 -8.41 -6.84
C VAL A 378 -1.16 -8.61 -5.53
N TYR A 379 -0.89 -9.85 -5.21
CA TYR A 379 -0.14 -10.28 -4.03
C TYR A 379 1.14 -11.01 -4.49
N PRO A 380 2.26 -10.29 -4.66
CA PRO A 380 3.49 -10.85 -5.21
C PRO A 380 4.00 -12.06 -4.42
N GLU A 381 3.71 -12.11 -3.13
CA GLU A 381 4.13 -13.16 -2.21
C GLU A 381 3.45 -14.52 -2.48
N LEU A 382 2.34 -14.53 -3.25
CA LEU A 382 1.69 -15.78 -3.67
C LEU A 382 2.42 -16.46 -4.82
N GLY A 383 3.32 -15.75 -5.52
CA GLY A 383 4.02 -16.24 -6.68
C GLY A 383 3.10 -16.55 -7.86
N LEU A 384 3.46 -17.54 -8.66
CA LEU A 384 2.60 -18.08 -9.72
C LEU A 384 1.48 -18.92 -9.11
N LEU A 385 0.25 -18.63 -9.50
CA LEU A 385 -0.92 -19.41 -9.12
C LEU A 385 -0.98 -20.68 -9.99
N ARG A 386 -0.61 -21.82 -9.42
CA ARG A 386 -0.59 -23.10 -10.14
C ARG A 386 -1.87 -23.89 -9.88
N PHE A 387 -2.53 -24.27 -10.94
CA PHE A 387 -3.75 -25.07 -10.89
C PHE A 387 -3.39 -26.55 -11.17
N ASP A 388 -3.37 -27.37 -10.14
CA ASP A 388 -3.29 -28.82 -10.34
C ASP A 388 -4.57 -29.35 -10.98
N THR A 389 -5.70 -28.74 -10.65
CA THR A 389 -7.01 -29.06 -11.19
C THR A 389 -7.92 -27.82 -11.10
N LEU A 390 -8.52 -27.47 -12.22
CA LEU A 390 -9.65 -26.53 -12.28
C LEU A 390 -10.70 -27.15 -13.19
N ILE A 391 -11.82 -27.56 -12.62
CA ILE A 391 -12.94 -28.12 -13.36
C ILE A 391 -14.07 -27.10 -13.39
N TYR A 392 -14.59 -26.86 -14.58
CA TYR A 392 -15.82 -26.11 -14.78
C TYR A 392 -16.88 -27.06 -15.34
N SER A 393 -18.11 -27.05 -14.78
CA SER A 393 -19.21 -27.92 -15.26
C SER A 393 -20.53 -27.23 -15.03
N GLY A 394 -21.23 -26.88 -16.10
CA GLY A 394 -22.54 -26.26 -16.03
C GLY A 394 -22.88 -25.39 -17.22
N LYS A 395 -23.99 -24.65 -17.10
CA LYS A 395 -24.37 -23.58 -18.03
C LYS A 395 -23.51 -22.35 -17.77
N PRO A 396 -23.35 -21.41 -18.70
CA PRO A 396 -22.49 -20.21 -18.52
C PRO A 396 -22.77 -19.38 -17.27
N LEU A 397 -24.05 -19.36 -16.82
CA LEU A 397 -24.47 -18.61 -15.65
C LEU A 397 -24.97 -19.52 -14.49
N ASP A 398 -24.93 -20.85 -14.65
CA ASP A 398 -25.30 -21.80 -13.59
C ASP A 398 -24.37 -23.01 -13.67
N PHE A 399 -23.33 -22.97 -12.85
CA PHE A 399 -22.25 -23.94 -12.94
C PHE A 399 -21.67 -24.35 -11.58
N SER A 400 -20.98 -25.46 -11.60
CA SER A 400 -20.09 -25.88 -10.53
C SER A 400 -18.64 -25.81 -11.00
N SER A 401 -17.76 -25.41 -10.05
CA SER A 401 -16.30 -25.41 -10.27
C SER A 401 -15.61 -26.13 -9.13
N THR A 402 -14.58 -26.88 -9.47
CA THR A 402 -13.64 -27.49 -8.51
C THR A 402 -12.26 -26.98 -8.84
N LEU A 403 -11.61 -26.36 -7.88
CA LEU A 403 -10.29 -25.75 -8.01
C LEU A 403 -9.35 -26.36 -6.97
N TYR A 404 -8.18 -26.77 -7.39
CA TYR A 404 -7.04 -27.02 -6.51
C TYR A 404 -5.88 -26.13 -6.94
N LEU A 405 -5.54 -25.17 -6.10
CA LEU A 405 -4.58 -24.10 -6.35
C LEU A 405 -3.38 -24.25 -5.42
N LYS A 406 -2.19 -24.27 -5.99
CA LYS A 406 -0.91 -24.20 -5.27
C LYS A 406 -0.30 -22.81 -5.40
N THR A 407 0.14 -22.27 -4.29
CA THR A 407 0.83 -20.99 -4.20
C THR A 407 2.09 -21.10 -3.35
N GLU A 408 2.96 -20.11 -3.39
CA GLU A 408 4.13 -20.05 -2.48
C GLU A 408 3.74 -19.86 -1.01
N LYS A 409 2.48 -19.52 -0.73
CA LYS A 409 1.95 -19.31 0.63
C LYS A 409 1.04 -20.45 1.09
N GLY A 410 1.04 -21.58 0.38
CA GLY A 410 0.25 -22.76 0.70
C GLY A 410 -0.83 -23.06 -0.34
N ASP A 411 -1.57 -24.13 -0.11
CA ASP A 411 -2.53 -24.69 -1.05
C ASP A 411 -3.97 -24.35 -0.67
N VAL A 412 -4.80 -24.18 -1.70
CA VAL A 412 -6.23 -23.89 -1.56
C VAL A 412 -7.03 -24.81 -2.47
N ALA A 413 -7.96 -25.55 -1.88
CA ALA A 413 -8.94 -26.33 -2.62
C ALA A 413 -10.33 -25.69 -2.47
N VAL A 414 -11.05 -25.50 -3.57
CA VAL A 414 -12.38 -24.91 -3.60
C VAL A 414 -13.31 -25.77 -4.44
N LYS A 415 -14.51 -26.02 -3.93
CA LYS A 415 -15.62 -26.55 -4.71
C LYS A 415 -16.80 -25.60 -4.58
N ALA A 416 -17.14 -24.95 -5.68
CA ALA A 416 -18.15 -23.91 -5.74
C ALA A 416 -19.28 -24.32 -6.68
N GLY A 417 -20.51 -24.09 -6.28
CA GLY A 417 -21.68 -24.03 -7.15
C GLY A 417 -22.18 -22.60 -7.19
N LEU A 418 -22.29 -22.05 -8.38
CA LEU A 418 -22.66 -20.65 -8.61
C LEU A 418 -23.83 -20.57 -9.59
N ASN A 419 -24.88 -19.87 -9.23
CA ASN A 419 -25.99 -19.55 -10.12
C ASN A 419 -26.13 -18.03 -10.23
N LEU A 420 -25.80 -17.52 -11.40
CA LEU A 420 -25.84 -16.11 -11.79
C LEU A 420 -27.04 -15.78 -12.71
N SER A 421 -27.84 -16.80 -13.05
CA SER A 421 -28.99 -16.65 -13.94
C SER A 421 -30.21 -16.00 -13.26
N ASN A 422 -30.23 -16.02 -11.93
CA ASN A 422 -31.25 -15.40 -11.13
C ASN A 422 -30.97 -13.92 -10.87
N GLN A 423 -31.95 -13.13 -10.52
CA GLN A 423 -31.81 -11.73 -10.18
C GLN A 423 -30.74 -11.53 -9.05
N LEU A 424 -30.65 -12.46 -8.11
CA LEU A 424 -29.64 -12.49 -7.07
C LEU A 424 -28.79 -13.74 -7.24
N MET A 425 -27.47 -13.55 -7.25
CA MET A 425 -26.48 -14.61 -7.30
C MET A 425 -26.70 -15.60 -6.15
N GLN A 426 -26.73 -16.89 -6.47
CA GLN A 426 -26.73 -17.97 -5.48
C GLN A 426 -25.40 -18.68 -5.49
N TYR A 427 -24.89 -19.01 -4.31
CA TYR A 427 -23.58 -19.68 -4.18
C TYR A 427 -23.56 -20.71 -3.06
N ASN A 428 -22.81 -21.78 -3.29
CA ASN A 428 -22.51 -22.81 -2.33
C ASN A 428 -21.04 -23.23 -2.50
N ILE A 429 -20.18 -22.74 -1.62
CA ILE A 429 -18.73 -22.84 -1.72
C ILE A 429 -18.23 -23.69 -0.55
N ASN A 430 -17.50 -24.77 -0.86
CA ASN A 430 -16.71 -25.49 0.13
C ASN A 430 -15.24 -25.24 -0.19
N PHE A 431 -14.45 -24.90 0.81
CA PHE A 431 -13.02 -24.67 0.62
C PHE A 431 -12.20 -25.37 1.69
N ARG A 432 -10.95 -25.62 1.37
CA ARG A 432 -9.94 -26.14 2.27
C ARG A 432 -8.62 -25.44 2.00
N THR A 433 -7.88 -25.13 3.05
CA THR A 433 -6.52 -24.60 2.96
C THR A 433 -5.54 -25.57 3.62
N ILE A 434 -4.32 -25.64 3.10
CA ILE A 434 -3.25 -26.47 3.64
C ILE A 434 -2.01 -25.60 3.74
N ASN A 435 -1.49 -25.45 4.96
CA ASN A 435 -0.32 -24.62 5.28
C ASN A 435 -0.40 -23.21 4.70
N PHE A 436 -1.59 -22.62 4.66
CA PHE A 436 -1.83 -21.36 3.98
C PHE A 436 -1.51 -20.17 4.88
N ASN A 437 -0.70 -19.24 4.33
CA ASN A 437 -0.29 -18.02 5.03
C ASN A 437 -1.05 -16.82 4.52
N ILE A 438 -1.85 -16.18 5.40
CA ILE A 438 -2.64 -14.99 5.06
C ILE A 438 -1.88 -13.66 5.24
N LEU A 439 -0.58 -13.70 5.51
CA LEU A 439 0.23 -12.49 5.69
C LEU A 439 0.03 -11.43 4.59
N PRO A 440 -0.02 -11.81 3.28
CA PRO A 440 -0.23 -10.85 2.20
C PRO A 440 -1.59 -10.12 2.26
N PHE A 441 -2.60 -10.73 2.89
CA PHE A 441 -3.97 -10.21 2.92
C PHE A 441 -4.32 -9.47 4.21
N ALA A 442 -3.81 -9.97 5.34
CA ALA A 442 -4.21 -9.54 6.68
C ALA A 442 -3.06 -9.04 7.55
N GLY A 443 -1.82 -9.04 7.05
CA GLY A 443 -0.63 -8.64 7.83
C GLY A 443 -0.27 -9.61 8.97
N VAL A 444 -0.94 -10.76 9.07
CA VAL A 444 -0.73 -11.77 10.12
C VAL A 444 -0.06 -12.99 9.54
N ASN A 445 1.09 -13.37 10.09
CA ASN A 445 1.79 -14.58 9.69
C ASN A 445 1.04 -15.81 10.19
N THR A 446 0.63 -16.69 9.28
CA THR A 446 -0.17 -17.86 9.64
C THR A 446 0.32 -19.11 8.92
N ASN A 447 -0.06 -20.26 9.49
CA ASN A 447 0.00 -21.56 8.84
C ASN A 447 -1.38 -22.22 9.03
N LEU A 448 -2.29 -21.95 8.07
CA LEU A 448 -3.68 -22.38 8.18
C LEU A 448 -3.92 -23.73 7.54
N ASN A 449 -4.37 -24.67 8.35
CA ASN A 449 -4.98 -25.92 7.93
C ASN A 449 -6.47 -25.83 8.24
N SER A 450 -7.25 -25.42 7.26
CA SER A 450 -8.64 -25.10 7.50
C SER A 450 -9.58 -25.64 6.43
N HIS A 451 -10.86 -25.69 6.77
CA HIS A 451 -11.91 -25.97 5.82
C HIS A 451 -13.16 -25.14 6.16
N GLY A 452 -13.95 -24.86 5.16
CA GLY A 452 -15.15 -24.05 5.37
C GLY A 452 -16.21 -24.28 4.32
N LYS A 453 -17.40 -23.85 4.68
CA LYS A 453 -18.56 -23.85 3.79
C LYS A 453 -19.23 -22.50 3.85
N ILE A 454 -19.47 -21.93 2.69
CA ILE A 454 -20.21 -20.68 2.50
C ILE A 454 -21.42 -21.00 1.62
N LYS A 455 -22.62 -20.73 2.10
CA LYS A 455 -23.84 -20.88 1.31
C LYS A 455 -24.66 -19.61 1.45
N GLY A 456 -25.07 -19.03 0.32
CA GLY A 456 -25.82 -17.80 0.37
C GLY A 456 -26.49 -17.40 -0.93
N ILE A 457 -27.19 -16.27 -0.86
CA ILE A 457 -27.88 -15.57 -1.93
C ILE A 457 -27.54 -14.09 -1.79
N GLY A 458 -27.29 -13.40 -2.92
CA GLY A 458 -26.91 -11.99 -2.94
C GLY A 458 -25.47 -11.77 -2.46
N VAL A 459 -24.89 -10.67 -2.86
CA VAL A 459 -23.51 -10.27 -2.51
C VAL A 459 -23.46 -8.83 -2.01
N SER A 460 -24.47 -8.02 -2.30
CA SER A 460 -24.57 -6.67 -1.77
C SER A 460 -25.03 -6.71 -0.31
N PRO A 461 -24.67 -5.75 0.52
CA PRO A 461 -25.08 -5.69 1.91
C PRO A 461 -26.62 -5.73 2.10
N GLU A 462 -27.38 -5.20 1.14
CA GLU A 462 -28.83 -5.13 1.14
C GLU A 462 -29.48 -6.51 0.91
N ASP A 463 -28.90 -7.30 0.03
CA ASP A 463 -29.48 -8.55 -0.49
C ASP A 463 -28.83 -9.81 0.09
N LEU A 464 -27.76 -9.63 0.86
CA LEU A 464 -26.96 -10.73 1.39
C LEU A 464 -27.75 -11.61 2.34
N SER A 465 -27.87 -12.91 2.01
CA SER A 465 -28.30 -13.93 2.95
C SER A 465 -27.32 -15.09 2.87
N ALA A 466 -26.44 -15.21 3.87
CA ALA A 466 -25.34 -16.16 3.83
C ALA A 466 -25.09 -16.84 5.18
N ASN A 467 -24.70 -18.10 5.11
CA ASN A 467 -24.20 -18.86 6.25
C ASN A 467 -22.77 -19.31 5.96
N VAL A 468 -21.87 -19.04 6.90
CA VAL A 468 -20.47 -19.47 6.86
C VAL A 468 -20.20 -20.39 8.03
N ASN A 469 -19.65 -21.55 7.74
CA ASN A 469 -19.06 -22.44 8.73
C ASN A 469 -17.58 -22.59 8.39
N TYR A 470 -16.72 -22.19 9.28
CA TYR A 470 -15.26 -22.24 9.12
C TYR A 470 -14.65 -22.99 10.28
N VAL A 471 -13.71 -23.88 9.99
CA VAL A 471 -12.94 -24.62 10.98
C VAL A 471 -11.48 -24.60 10.55
N ALA A 472 -10.60 -24.25 11.47
CA ALA A 472 -9.17 -24.40 11.32
C ALA A 472 -8.67 -25.30 12.47
N ASP A 473 -7.96 -26.35 12.14
CA ASP A 473 -7.44 -27.33 13.08
C ASP A 473 -5.90 -27.38 12.98
N GLY A 474 -5.20 -27.39 14.12
CA GLY A 474 -3.74 -27.43 14.16
C GLY A 474 -3.08 -26.30 13.36
N SER A 475 -3.67 -25.12 13.43
CA SER A 475 -3.22 -23.95 12.68
C SER A 475 -2.37 -23.02 13.53
N ALA A 476 -1.42 -22.31 12.92
CA ALA A 476 -0.58 -21.36 13.65
C ALA A 476 -0.89 -19.91 13.24
N PHE A 477 -0.85 -19.01 14.23
CA PHE A 477 -0.99 -17.55 14.09
C PHE A 477 0.20 -16.88 14.80
N ASN A 478 1.03 -16.17 14.05
CA ASN A 478 2.27 -15.58 14.56
C ASN A 478 3.12 -16.56 15.39
N GLY A 479 3.21 -17.83 14.94
CA GLY A 479 3.93 -18.89 15.62
C GLY A 479 3.17 -19.57 16.76
N ASN A 480 2.02 -19.04 17.20
CA ASN A 480 1.18 -19.66 18.23
C ASN A 480 0.21 -20.68 17.60
N ILE A 481 0.22 -21.90 18.12
CA ILE A 481 -0.62 -22.98 17.62
C ILE A 481 -2.02 -22.85 18.24
N LEU A 482 -3.04 -22.85 17.40
CA LEU A 482 -4.43 -23.08 17.75
C LEU A 482 -4.82 -24.51 17.40
N ASP A 483 -5.26 -25.27 18.39
CA ASP A 483 -5.73 -26.64 18.18
C ASP A 483 -6.97 -26.64 17.33
N THR A 484 -7.93 -25.77 17.65
CA THR A 484 -9.16 -25.60 16.88
C THR A 484 -9.63 -24.15 16.90
N LEU A 485 -9.99 -23.64 15.74
CA LEU A 485 -10.77 -22.41 15.56
C LEU A 485 -12.04 -22.73 14.79
N ARG A 486 -13.21 -22.50 15.39
CA ARG A 486 -14.52 -22.67 14.74
C ARG A 486 -15.24 -21.34 14.67
N LEU A 487 -15.61 -20.94 13.47
CA LEU A 487 -16.36 -19.70 13.23
C LEU A 487 -17.62 -20.03 12.46
N ARG A 488 -18.77 -19.63 13.02
CA ARG A 488 -20.05 -19.68 12.35
C ARG A 488 -20.55 -18.26 12.18
N ILE A 489 -20.93 -17.93 10.95
CA ILE A 489 -21.52 -16.63 10.62
C ILE A 489 -22.87 -16.89 9.96
N SER A 490 -23.88 -16.14 10.34
CA SER A 490 -25.14 -16.04 9.65
C SER A 490 -25.43 -14.58 9.37
N ALA A 491 -25.38 -14.22 8.09
CA ALA A 491 -25.72 -12.89 7.60
C ALA A 491 -27.09 -12.91 6.95
N LYS A 492 -27.91 -11.91 7.27
CA LYS A 492 -29.19 -11.67 6.61
C LYS A 492 -29.34 -10.18 6.39
N SER A 493 -29.30 -9.78 5.14
CA SER A 493 -29.16 -8.37 4.77
C SER A 493 -28.02 -7.75 5.56
N LYS A 494 -28.21 -6.62 6.13
CA LYS A 494 -27.20 -5.86 6.89
C LYS A 494 -26.96 -6.39 8.33
N ASN A 495 -27.63 -7.49 8.72
CA ASN A 495 -27.44 -8.08 10.05
C ASN A 495 -26.57 -9.33 9.99
N ILE A 496 -25.48 -9.35 10.78
CA ILE A 496 -24.50 -10.44 10.82
C ILE A 496 -24.41 -10.99 12.25
N LYS A 497 -24.78 -12.24 12.43
CA LYS A 497 -24.60 -12.97 13.68
C LYS A 497 -23.40 -13.90 13.58
N TYR A 498 -22.58 -13.97 14.62
CA TYR A 498 -21.45 -14.85 14.64
C TYR A 498 -21.29 -15.62 15.96
N ARG A 499 -20.63 -16.75 15.85
CA ARG A 499 -20.13 -17.52 16.98
C ARG A 499 -18.73 -18.02 16.68
N LEU A 500 -17.79 -17.65 17.53
CA LEU A 500 -16.38 -18.05 17.48
C LEU A 500 -16.08 -18.96 18.68
N LEU A 501 -15.41 -20.06 18.43
CA LEU A 501 -14.77 -20.91 19.41
C LEU A 501 -13.30 -21.06 18.99
N ALA A 502 -12.37 -20.74 19.86
CA ALA A 502 -10.95 -20.95 19.66
C ALA A 502 -10.35 -21.65 20.85
N THR A 503 -9.60 -22.71 20.61
CA THR A 503 -8.91 -23.48 21.63
C THR A 503 -7.45 -23.68 21.27
N SER A 504 -6.58 -23.59 22.27
CA SER A 504 -5.19 -24.03 22.19
C SER A 504 -4.83 -24.71 23.50
N ASP A 505 -3.61 -25.21 23.62
CA ASP A 505 -3.06 -25.77 24.88
C ASP A 505 -3.16 -24.80 26.07
N THR A 506 -3.22 -23.48 25.77
CA THR A 506 -3.17 -22.39 26.77
C THR A 506 -4.31 -21.37 26.61
N MET A 507 -5.35 -21.65 25.81
CA MET A 507 -6.45 -20.72 25.63
C MET A 507 -7.73 -21.42 25.23
N ASN A 508 -8.84 -21.05 25.89
CA ASN A 508 -10.18 -21.44 25.47
C ASN A 508 -11.07 -20.20 25.37
N THR A 509 -11.51 -19.87 24.17
CA THR A 509 -12.29 -18.66 23.88
C THR A 509 -13.60 -19.00 23.23
N THR A 510 -14.69 -18.46 23.74
CA THR A 510 -16.00 -18.49 23.12
C THR A 510 -16.52 -17.07 23.00
N LEU A 511 -16.76 -16.61 21.78
CA LEU A 511 -17.37 -15.30 21.48
C LEU A 511 -18.63 -15.49 20.65
N THR A 512 -19.67 -14.76 20.99
CA THR A 512 -20.93 -14.68 20.22
C THR A 512 -21.35 -13.24 20.10
N GLY A 513 -21.99 -12.90 19.01
CA GLY A 513 -22.47 -11.53 18.86
C GLY A 513 -23.19 -11.32 17.55
N ASN A 514 -23.54 -10.06 17.35
CA ASN A 514 -24.10 -9.59 16.09
C ASN A 514 -23.57 -8.20 15.74
N PHE A 515 -23.50 -7.96 14.45
CA PHE A 515 -23.30 -6.64 13.86
C PHE A 515 -24.54 -6.29 13.04
N ASP A 516 -25.07 -5.10 13.23
CA ASP A 516 -26.22 -4.60 12.49
C ASP A 516 -25.84 -3.32 11.75
N PHE A 517 -25.85 -3.37 10.42
CA PHE A 517 -25.52 -2.28 9.51
C PHE A 517 -26.78 -1.68 8.86
N THR A 518 -27.99 -1.90 9.45
CA THR A 518 -29.24 -1.41 8.89
C THR A 518 -29.30 0.11 8.90
N ASP A 519 -28.86 0.71 9.98
CA ASP A 519 -28.79 2.15 10.15
C ASP A 519 -27.47 2.73 9.66
N SER A 520 -27.43 4.04 9.45
CA SER A 520 -26.20 4.77 9.12
C SER A 520 -25.12 4.65 10.22
N ASN A 521 -25.53 4.40 11.44
CA ASN A 521 -24.68 4.11 12.59
C ASN A 521 -24.79 2.63 12.95
N PRO A 522 -23.90 1.76 12.40
CA PRO A 522 -23.94 0.35 12.66
C PRO A 522 -23.82 0.03 14.14
N SER A 523 -24.62 -0.93 14.63
CA SER A 523 -24.57 -1.39 16.00
C SER A 523 -23.95 -2.78 16.13
N TYR A 524 -23.43 -3.07 17.30
CA TYR A 524 -22.82 -4.36 17.59
C TYR A 524 -23.09 -4.82 19.02
N LYS A 525 -23.11 -6.14 19.17
CA LYS A 525 -23.15 -6.81 20.48
C LYS A 525 -22.21 -7.98 20.48
N ILE A 526 -21.37 -8.06 21.51
CA ILE A 526 -20.34 -9.08 21.68
C ILE A 526 -20.49 -9.66 23.09
N ASN A 527 -20.60 -10.96 23.20
CA ASN A 527 -20.61 -11.67 24.49
C ASN A 527 -19.61 -12.82 24.41
N GLY A 528 -18.85 -13.02 25.45
CA GLY A 528 -17.92 -14.13 25.46
C GLY A 528 -17.23 -14.40 26.75
N ASN A 529 -16.58 -15.54 26.75
CA ASN A 529 -15.69 -15.97 27.82
C ASN A 529 -14.36 -16.39 27.21
N VAL A 530 -13.30 -15.95 27.84
CA VAL A 530 -11.92 -16.27 27.47
C VAL A 530 -11.25 -16.87 28.70
N LYS A 531 -10.54 -17.96 28.51
CA LYS A 531 -9.75 -18.63 29.57
C LYS A 531 -8.30 -18.78 29.10
N ASP A 532 -7.40 -18.64 30.03
CA ASP A 532 -5.96 -18.86 29.91
C ASP A 532 -5.33 -18.02 28.75
N PHE A 533 -5.83 -16.81 28.53
CA PHE A 533 -5.35 -15.93 27.47
C PHE A 533 -3.98 -15.36 27.83
N ASN A 534 -3.00 -15.66 26.98
CA ASN A 534 -1.62 -15.18 27.13
C ASN A 534 -1.31 -14.03 26.16
N VAL A 535 -1.17 -12.82 26.72
CA VAL A 535 -0.89 -11.60 25.95
C VAL A 535 0.49 -11.69 25.29
N ALA A 536 1.50 -12.21 25.98
CA ALA A 536 2.87 -12.33 25.44
C ALA A 536 2.93 -13.17 24.17
N LYS A 537 2.12 -14.22 24.09
CA LYS A 537 2.05 -15.08 22.89
C LYS A 537 1.47 -14.35 21.67
N ILE A 538 0.58 -13.37 21.87
CA ILE A 538 -0.06 -12.65 20.76
C ILE A 538 0.73 -11.41 20.39
N SER A 539 1.19 -10.63 21.39
CA SER A 539 1.95 -9.40 21.16
C SER A 539 3.41 -9.65 20.76
N MET A 540 3.93 -10.86 20.94
CA MET A 540 5.35 -11.22 20.87
C MET A 540 6.24 -10.45 21.87
N ASP A 541 5.63 -9.81 22.86
CA ASP A 541 6.32 -9.12 23.94
C ASP A 541 6.32 -9.99 25.20
N THR A 542 7.46 -10.57 25.51
CA THR A 542 7.64 -11.48 26.66
C THR A 542 7.55 -10.79 28.02
N SER A 543 7.52 -9.45 28.06
CA SER A 543 7.35 -8.69 29.31
C SER A 543 5.95 -8.86 29.92
N PHE A 544 4.95 -9.25 29.12
CA PHE A 544 3.58 -9.46 29.56
C PHE A 544 3.16 -10.93 29.50
N ASN A 545 3.81 -11.77 30.26
CA ASN A 545 3.38 -13.17 30.40
C ASN A 545 2.10 -13.25 31.25
N THR A 546 0.99 -13.64 30.63
CA THR A 546 -0.31 -13.66 31.31
C THR A 546 -1.04 -14.98 31.15
N SER A 547 -1.95 -15.26 32.06
CA SER A 547 -3.02 -16.25 31.95
C SER A 547 -4.31 -15.57 32.39
N LEU A 548 -5.00 -14.94 31.44
CA LEU A 548 -6.19 -14.16 31.72
C LEU A 548 -7.47 -14.98 31.53
N ASN A 549 -8.31 -15.02 32.56
CA ASN A 549 -9.66 -15.54 32.51
C ASN A 549 -10.64 -14.37 32.60
N PHE A 550 -11.45 -14.14 31.60
CA PHE A 550 -12.42 -13.06 31.64
C PHE A 550 -13.70 -13.34 30.88
N SER A 551 -14.77 -12.75 31.34
CA SER A 551 -16.00 -12.61 30.61
C SER A 551 -16.14 -11.20 30.07
N ILE A 552 -16.68 -11.09 28.87
CA ILE A 552 -16.89 -9.81 28.19
C ILE A 552 -18.34 -9.72 27.71
N ASN A 553 -18.95 -8.57 27.93
CA ASN A 553 -20.22 -8.17 27.34
C ASN A 553 -20.04 -6.74 26.85
N ALA A 554 -20.04 -6.59 25.54
CA ALA A 554 -19.88 -5.29 24.87
C ALA A 554 -21.07 -5.06 23.93
N GLU A 555 -21.63 -3.87 23.98
CA GLU A 555 -22.62 -3.41 23.01
C GLU A 555 -22.38 -1.96 22.66
N GLY A 556 -22.67 -1.59 21.43
CA GLY A 556 -22.41 -0.24 20.99
C GLY A 556 -22.83 0.04 19.57
N SER A 557 -22.49 1.22 19.13
CA SER A 557 -22.73 1.67 17.76
C SER A 557 -21.56 2.48 17.22
N ASN A 558 -21.42 2.45 15.90
CA ASN A 558 -20.34 3.06 15.15
C ASN A 558 -18.98 2.40 15.38
N PHE A 559 -18.14 2.34 14.37
CA PHE A 559 -16.78 1.77 14.45
C PHE A 559 -15.70 2.85 14.32
N GLU A 560 -16.08 4.06 13.89
CA GLU A 560 -15.13 5.16 13.90
C GLU A 560 -14.84 5.58 15.33
N LEU A 561 -13.59 5.54 15.73
CA LEU A 561 -13.15 5.86 17.10
C LEU A 561 -13.72 7.20 17.60
N ASN A 562 -13.90 8.16 16.69
CA ASN A 562 -14.43 9.47 17.00
C ASN A 562 -15.96 9.54 17.13
N LYS A 563 -16.70 8.51 16.74
CA LYS A 563 -18.17 8.42 16.84
C LYS A 563 -18.62 7.19 17.61
N LEU A 564 -17.67 6.45 18.16
CA LEU A 564 -17.90 5.21 18.84
C LEU A 564 -18.78 5.43 20.08
N ASN A 565 -19.87 4.66 20.17
CA ASN A 565 -20.60 4.46 21.40
C ASN A 565 -20.38 3.02 21.84
N LEU A 566 -19.95 2.82 23.07
CA LEU A 566 -19.58 1.51 23.59
C LEU A 566 -19.98 1.40 25.04
N PHE A 567 -20.76 0.39 25.36
CA PHE A 567 -20.90 -0.10 26.72
C PHE A 567 -20.19 -1.44 26.83
N LEU A 568 -19.14 -1.52 27.64
CA LEU A 568 -18.33 -2.71 27.88
C LEU A 568 -18.42 -3.06 29.36
N ASN A 569 -18.79 -4.29 29.65
CA ASN A 569 -18.69 -4.89 31.00
C ASN A 569 -17.76 -6.10 30.90
N MET A 570 -16.61 -6.00 31.50
CA MET A 570 -15.61 -7.05 31.55
C MET A 570 -15.35 -7.44 33.01
N LYS A 571 -15.26 -8.74 33.26
CA LYS A 571 -14.89 -9.27 34.53
C LYS A 571 -13.74 -10.26 34.36
N LEU A 572 -12.60 -9.95 34.94
CA LEU A 572 -11.50 -10.89 35.12
C LEU A 572 -11.77 -11.73 36.37
N TYR A 573 -11.30 -12.96 36.37
CA TYR A 573 -11.36 -13.89 37.48
C TYR A 573 -10.22 -14.90 37.40
N ASP A 574 -9.66 -15.28 38.53
CA ASP A 574 -8.60 -16.31 38.63
C ASP A 574 -7.54 -16.19 37.54
N SER A 575 -6.97 -15.01 37.42
CA SER A 575 -6.05 -14.62 36.33
C SER A 575 -4.66 -14.40 36.89
N TYR A 576 -3.65 -14.49 36.00
CA TYR A 576 -2.26 -14.21 36.34
C TYR A 576 -1.65 -13.21 35.39
N ILE A 577 -0.91 -12.23 35.90
CA ILE A 577 -0.07 -11.31 35.18
C ILE A 577 1.33 -11.36 35.77
N ASN A 578 2.33 -11.79 35.02
CA ASN A 578 3.72 -11.95 35.49
C ASN A 578 3.84 -12.69 36.85
N ASN A 579 3.12 -13.79 37.00
CA ASN A 579 3.01 -14.60 38.22
C ASN A 579 2.25 -13.97 39.41
N ILE A 580 1.65 -12.81 39.23
CA ILE A 580 0.79 -12.18 40.22
C ILE A 580 -0.63 -12.67 40.00
N HIS A 581 -1.23 -13.23 41.03
CA HIS A 581 -2.59 -13.74 41.02
C HIS A 581 -3.59 -12.58 41.17
N ILE A 582 -4.61 -12.56 40.34
CA ILE A 582 -5.76 -11.64 40.38
C ILE A 582 -7.01 -12.47 40.62
N ASP A 583 -7.54 -12.45 41.84
CA ASP A 583 -8.72 -13.20 42.19
C ASP A 583 -9.94 -12.80 41.36
N SER A 584 -10.26 -11.51 41.35
CA SER A 584 -11.35 -10.94 40.54
C SER A 584 -11.17 -9.44 40.43
N THR A 585 -11.38 -8.94 39.24
CA THR A 585 -11.50 -7.48 38.98
C THR A 585 -12.54 -7.23 37.93
N ARG A 586 -13.27 -6.13 38.04
CA ARG A 586 -14.32 -5.73 37.11
C ARG A 586 -13.94 -4.41 36.44
N ALA A 587 -14.23 -4.27 35.15
CA ALA A 587 -14.17 -3.02 34.44
C ALA A 587 -15.46 -2.79 33.63
N ILE A 588 -16.09 -1.65 33.82
CA ILE A 588 -17.20 -1.16 33.02
C ILE A 588 -16.71 0.06 32.29
N VAL A 589 -16.83 0.06 30.98
CA VAL A 589 -16.55 1.22 30.11
C VAL A 589 -17.86 1.66 29.47
N ASP A 590 -18.27 2.89 29.69
CA ASP A 590 -19.41 3.54 29.06
C ASP A 590 -18.88 4.74 28.27
N LEU A 591 -18.74 4.56 26.97
CA LEU A 591 -18.29 5.58 26.02
C LEU A 591 -19.47 6.04 25.19
N ARG A 592 -19.77 7.32 25.23
CA ARG A 592 -20.83 7.97 24.46
C ARG A 592 -20.26 9.12 23.66
N SER A 593 -20.63 9.21 22.41
CA SER A 593 -20.31 10.34 21.56
C SER A 593 -21.58 10.85 20.88
N ASN A 594 -21.67 12.16 20.64
CA ASN A 594 -22.74 12.76 19.89
C ASN A 594 -22.23 13.35 18.55
N ASP A 595 -23.16 13.75 17.70
CA ASP A 595 -22.82 14.30 16.37
C ASP A 595 -22.10 15.66 16.44
N ASN A 596 -22.13 16.32 17.59
CA ASN A 596 -21.46 17.61 17.82
C ASN A 596 -20.01 17.43 18.31
N GLY A 597 -19.50 16.19 18.36
CA GLY A 597 -18.13 15.90 18.80
C GLY A 597 -17.93 15.84 20.32
N GLN A 598 -19.00 16.00 21.10
CA GLN A 598 -18.92 15.81 22.55
C GLN A 598 -18.86 14.33 22.89
N ARG A 599 -18.07 13.98 23.90
CA ARG A 599 -17.86 12.65 24.41
C ARG A 599 -17.93 12.59 25.90
N ILE A 600 -18.43 11.45 26.35
CA ILE A 600 -18.34 11.04 27.75
C ILE A 600 -17.72 9.65 27.77
N ILE A 601 -16.64 9.49 28.50
CA ILE A 601 -16.00 8.21 28.73
C ILE A 601 -16.01 7.97 30.23
N ASN A 602 -16.77 6.99 30.65
CA ASN A 602 -16.78 6.53 32.04
C ASN A 602 -16.17 5.13 32.11
N ILE A 603 -15.11 4.98 32.87
CA ILE A 603 -14.49 3.71 33.17
C ILE A 603 -14.65 3.51 34.70
N ILE A 604 -15.40 2.50 35.10
CA ILE A 604 -15.58 2.11 36.48
C ILE A 604 -14.91 0.78 36.70
N SER A 605 -13.90 0.74 37.53
CA SER A 605 -13.17 -0.50 37.80
C SER A 605 -12.74 -0.60 39.26
N ASP A 606 -12.34 -1.78 39.64
CA ASP A 606 -11.73 -1.99 40.96
C ASP A 606 -10.32 -1.37 41.06
N LEU A 607 -9.76 -0.93 39.93
CA LEU A 607 -8.42 -0.33 39.82
C LEU A 607 -8.47 1.20 39.91
N ALA A 608 -9.36 1.80 39.16
CA ALA A 608 -9.61 3.23 39.15
C ALA A 608 -10.97 3.53 38.50
N ASP A 609 -11.62 4.60 38.89
CA ASP A 609 -12.74 5.19 38.19
C ASP A 609 -12.22 6.39 37.35
N ILE A 610 -12.54 6.40 36.08
CA ILE A 610 -12.09 7.44 35.15
C ILE A 610 -13.32 8.03 34.46
N THR A 611 -13.47 9.33 34.56
CA THR A 611 -14.47 10.09 33.79
C THR A 611 -13.75 11.10 32.90
N LEU A 612 -14.03 11.05 31.59
CA LEU A 612 -13.62 12.08 30.64
C LEU A 612 -14.88 12.65 30.00
N ASP A 613 -15.02 13.94 29.96
CA ASP A 613 -16.15 14.64 29.36
C ASP A 613 -15.64 15.82 28.52
N GLY A 614 -16.24 16.01 27.36
CA GLY A 614 -15.92 17.16 26.52
C GLY A 614 -15.88 16.88 25.03
N SER A 615 -15.29 17.82 24.31
CA SER A 615 -15.12 17.72 22.83
C SER A 615 -13.66 17.43 22.48
N PHE A 616 -13.35 16.18 22.14
CA PHE A 616 -11.97 15.76 21.86
C PHE A 616 -11.88 14.50 21.01
N SER A 617 -10.72 14.28 20.38
CA SER A 617 -10.31 12.95 19.91
C SER A 617 -9.22 12.38 20.81
N ILE A 618 -9.23 11.08 21.04
CA ILE A 618 -8.27 10.42 21.95
C ILE A 618 -6.84 10.67 21.49
N ASN A 619 -6.58 10.54 20.20
CA ASN A 619 -5.24 10.76 19.66
C ASN A 619 -4.76 12.19 19.78
N GLN A 620 -5.66 13.17 19.64
CA GLN A 620 -5.33 14.60 19.78
C GLN A 620 -5.00 14.96 21.22
N ALA A 621 -5.73 14.44 22.20
CA ALA A 621 -5.47 14.72 23.60
C ALA A 621 -4.06 14.28 24.03
N VAL A 622 -3.64 13.08 23.64
CA VAL A 622 -2.28 12.57 23.91
C VAL A 622 -1.22 13.41 23.21
N SER A 623 -1.44 13.71 21.92
CA SER A 623 -0.50 14.52 21.13
C SER A 623 -0.35 15.94 21.68
N LEU A 624 -1.45 16.55 22.17
CA LEU A 624 -1.44 17.88 22.75
C LEU A 624 -0.62 17.93 24.05
N LEU A 625 -0.83 16.97 24.94
CA LEU A 625 -0.07 16.88 26.19
C LEU A 625 1.42 16.69 25.95
N SER A 626 1.78 15.83 24.99
CA SER A 626 3.18 15.60 24.62
C SER A 626 3.81 16.87 24.03
N ALA A 627 3.13 17.51 23.08
CA ALA A 627 3.62 18.72 22.44
C ALA A 627 3.81 19.87 23.45
N GLU A 628 2.91 20.00 24.44
CA GLU A 628 3.01 21.04 25.46
C GLU A 628 4.16 20.81 26.43
N ALA A 629 4.37 19.57 26.85
CA ALA A 629 5.52 19.18 27.66
C ALA A 629 6.85 19.46 26.94
N ASP A 630 6.92 19.13 25.68
CA ASP A 630 8.10 19.38 24.85
C ASP A 630 8.34 20.88 24.65
N PHE A 631 7.27 21.67 24.43
CA PHE A 631 7.34 23.12 24.29
C PHE A 631 7.86 23.80 25.55
N LEU A 632 7.31 23.44 26.71
CA LEU A 632 7.76 24.00 27.99
C LEU A 632 9.24 23.68 28.24
N SER A 633 9.62 22.41 28.07
CA SER A 633 11.01 21.99 28.21
C SER A 633 11.94 22.77 27.29
N TYR A 634 11.54 22.90 26.02
CA TYR A 634 12.30 23.63 25.01
C TYR A 634 12.38 25.14 25.34
N SER A 635 11.26 25.77 25.72
CA SER A 635 11.21 27.20 26.04
C SER A 635 12.11 27.57 27.22
N VAL A 636 12.09 26.75 28.29
CA VAL A 636 12.95 26.94 29.46
C VAL A 636 14.42 26.74 29.07
N LYS A 637 14.74 25.66 28.35
CA LYS A 637 16.10 25.35 27.90
C LYS A 637 16.67 26.44 26.99
N ASN A 638 15.85 26.93 26.05
CA ASN A 638 16.27 28.01 25.16
C ASN A 638 16.55 29.30 25.90
N LYS A 639 15.71 29.67 26.90
CA LYS A 639 15.92 30.86 27.68
C LYS A 639 17.21 30.78 28.49
N ILE A 640 17.50 29.63 29.08
CA ILE A 640 18.76 29.40 29.77
C ILE A 640 19.93 29.49 28.78
N ASN A 641 19.83 28.90 27.60
CA ASN A 641 20.89 28.96 26.58
C ASN A 641 21.09 30.41 26.05
N GLU A 642 20.02 31.18 25.85
CA GLU A 642 20.08 32.62 25.47
C GLU A 642 20.88 33.43 26.48
N ILE A 643 20.70 33.12 27.74
CA ILE A 643 21.38 33.81 28.85
C ILE A 643 22.81 33.33 29.02
N SER A 644 23.07 32.04 28.77
CA SER A 644 24.38 31.39 28.94
C SER A 644 25.33 31.66 27.76
N SER A 645 24.86 31.83 26.54
CA SER A 645 25.67 31.98 25.34
C SER A 645 25.64 33.40 24.79
N SER A 646 26.72 34.12 24.97
CA SER A 646 26.85 35.50 24.46
C SER A 646 27.22 35.58 22.96
N GLN A 647 27.34 34.48 22.24
CA GLN A 647 27.67 34.47 20.80
C GLN A 647 26.94 33.33 20.04
N ASN A 648 26.16 33.72 19.03
CA ASN A 648 25.56 32.85 17.98
C ASN A 648 24.38 31.96 18.38
N TYR A 649 23.32 32.53 18.88
CA TYR A 649 22.02 31.87 18.89
C TYR A 649 21.27 32.12 17.58
N ASN A 650 21.11 31.13 16.73
CA ASN A 650 20.27 31.20 15.54
C ASN A 650 18.79 31.10 15.94
N GLN A 651 18.11 32.21 15.96
CA GLN A 651 16.66 32.33 16.24
C GLN A 651 15.76 31.51 15.28
N THR A 652 16.35 30.98 14.17
CA THR A 652 15.62 30.23 13.14
C THR A 652 15.19 28.83 13.59
N ASP A 653 15.90 28.19 14.51
CA ASP A 653 15.54 26.84 14.97
C ASP A 653 14.35 26.83 15.94
N SER A 654 14.16 27.93 16.70
CA SER A 654 13.06 28.06 17.67
C SER A 654 11.68 28.14 17.01
N LEU A 655 11.58 28.89 15.91
CA LEU A 655 10.36 29.06 15.12
C LEU A 655 9.95 27.78 14.39
N PHE A 656 10.93 26.96 14.00
CA PHE A 656 10.69 25.73 13.25
C PHE A 656 10.15 24.60 14.16
N VAL A 657 10.66 24.49 15.38
CA VAL A 657 10.22 23.47 16.35
C VAL A 657 8.80 23.77 16.83
N ASN A 658 8.49 25.04 17.14
CA ASN A 658 7.16 25.44 17.60
C ASN A 658 6.08 25.22 16.54
N LYS A 659 6.38 25.51 15.27
CA LYS A 659 5.46 25.32 14.15
C LYS A 659 5.15 23.86 13.86
N ASN A 660 6.11 22.94 14.09
CA ASN A 660 5.96 21.52 13.88
C ASN A 660 5.28 20.80 15.06
N LEU A 661 5.51 21.24 16.29
CA LEU A 661 4.90 20.64 17.48
C LEU A 661 3.38 20.77 17.49
N PHE A 662 2.84 21.92 17.06
CA PHE A 662 1.41 22.21 17.07
C PHE A 662 0.73 22.15 15.70
N ALA A 663 1.48 22.02 14.61
CA ALA A 663 0.94 21.97 13.24
C ALA A 663 0.00 20.80 12.96
N SER A 664 0.08 19.74 13.74
CA SER A 664 -0.79 18.56 13.65
C SER A 664 -2.07 18.66 14.48
N ILE A 665 -2.23 19.73 15.27
CA ILE A 665 -3.36 19.92 16.20
C ILE A 665 -4.34 20.89 15.57
N ASP A 666 -5.18 20.39 14.67
CA ASP A 666 -6.02 21.21 13.78
C ASP A 666 -7.43 21.55 14.36
N THR A 667 -7.79 21.03 15.52
CA THR A 667 -9.13 21.22 16.08
C THR A 667 -9.11 21.64 17.53
N SER A 668 -10.04 22.55 17.88
CA SER A 668 -10.30 22.89 19.28
C SER A 668 -10.77 21.67 20.07
N SER A 669 -10.23 21.45 21.24
CA SER A 669 -10.66 20.40 22.16
C SER A 669 -10.91 20.99 23.56
N ASP A 670 -11.86 20.41 24.27
CA ASP A 670 -12.18 20.69 25.66
C ASP A 670 -12.37 19.35 26.35
N ILE A 671 -11.53 19.03 27.31
CA ILE A 671 -11.52 17.76 28.01
C ILE A 671 -11.55 18.03 29.51
N GLN A 672 -12.61 17.61 30.16
CA GLN A 672 -12.67 17.53 31.61
C GLN A 672 -12.41 16.10 32.05
N TYR A 673 -11.58 15.90 33.05
CA TYR A 673 -11.23 14.58 33.53
C TYR A 673 -11.29 14.48 35.05
N LEU A 674 -11.71 13.29 35.51
CA LEU A 674 -11.71 12.89 36.90
C LEU A 674 -11.19 11.44 36.94
N ILE A 675 -10.18 11.17 37.76
CA ILE A 675 -9.60 9.86 37.97
C ILE A 675 -9.55 9.61 39.48
N ASP A 676 -10.25 8.59 39.94
CA ASP A 676 -10.22 8.09 41.31
C ASP A 676 -9.44 6.76 41.35
N PHE A 677 -8.25 6.82 41.91
CA PHE A 677 -7.35 5.67 42.01
C PHE A 677 -7.73 4.80 43.23
N LYS A 678 -7.98 3.52 42.98
CA LYS A 678 -8.40 2.58 44.00
C LYS A 678 -7.34 1.50 44.28
N ASN A 679 -6.84 0.89 43.23
CA ASN A 679 -5.79 -0.14 43.33
C ASN A 679 -4.86 -0.02 42.10
N PHE A 680 -3.91 0.86 42.20
CA PHE A 680 -3.02 1.20 41.12
C PHE A 680 -1.87 0.19 40.91
N GLU A 681 -1.63 -0.71 41.89
CA GLU A 681 -0.57 -1.72 41.83
C GLU A 681 -0.69 -2.58 40.54
N LEU A 682 -1.90 -3.04 40.26
CA LEU A 682 -2.20 -3.80 39.05
C LEU A 682 -2.02 -2.99 37.77
N ILE A 683 -2.34 -1.68 37.76
CA ILE A 683 -2.10 -0.80 36.62
C ILE A 683 -0.60 -0.65 36.39
N SER A 684 0.18 -0.49 37.43
CA SER A 684 1.64 -0.36 37.32
C SER A 684 2.30 -1.58 36.70
N LEU A 685 1.79 -2.75 37.06
CA LEU A 685 2.22 -4.03 36.49
C LEU A 685 1.89 -4.12 34.97
N LEU A 686 0.71 -3.67 34.57
CA LEU A 686 0.30 -3.61 33.16
C LEU A 686 1.14 -2.64 32.33
N LEU A 687 1.60 -1.54 32.97
CA LEU A 687 2.48 -0.55 32.33
C LEU A 687 3.95 -0.96 32.32
N GLY A 688 4.28 -2.16 32.83
CA GLY A 688 5.66 -2.65 32.87
C GLY A 688 6.56 -1.87 33.81
N SER A 689 5.99 -0.98 34.65
CA SER A 689 6.70 -0.26 35.69
C SER A 689 6.66 -1.07 36.99
N ASN A 690 7.82 -1.35 37.54
CA ASN A 690 7.90 -2.10 38.79
C ASN A 690 7.35 -1.25 39.92
N GLN A 691 6.17 -1.63 40.46
CA GLN A 691 5.76 -1.26 41.83
C GLN A 691 5.47 0.23 42.05
N LEU A 692 4.49 0.75 41.34
CA LEU A 692 3.88 2.06 41.61
C LEU A 692 2.51 1.84 42.27
N GLU A 693 2.25 2.44 43.43
CA GLU A 693 0.94 2.54 44.07
C GLU A 693 0.51 4.01 44.11
N VAL A 694 -0.69 4.30 43.72
CA VAL A 694 -1.33 5.62 43.81
C VAL A 694 -2.75 5.43 44.38
N ASP A 695 -3.13 6.24 45.35
CA ASP A 695 -4.46 6.24 45.96
C ASP A 695 -4.93 7.70 46.09
N GLY A 696 -6.18 7.94 45.74
CA GLY A 696 -6.79 9.26 45.77
C GLY A 696 -7.30 9.72 44.42
N GLU A 697 -7.56 11.02 44.33
CA GLU A 697 -8.28 11.65 43.21
C GLU A 697 -7.39 12.61 42.41
N LEU A 698 -7.51 12.54 41.10
CA LEU A 698 -6.93 13.45 40.13
C LEU A 698 -8.04 14.01 39.25
N SER A 699 -8.17 15.33 39.14
CA SER A 699 -9.17 16.00 38.31
C SER A 699 -8.59 17.19 37.58
N GLY A 700 -9.24 17.60 36.49
CA GLY A 700 -8.80 18.79 35.76
C GLY A 700 -9.48 18.99 34.42
N GLU A 701 -8.90 19.91 33.66
CA GLU A 701 -9.41 20.31 32.36
C GLU A 701 -8.26 20.60 31.40
N ILE A 702 -8.42 20.19 30.15
CA ILE A 702 -7.52 20.56 29.05
C ILE A 702 -8.35 21.23 27.99
N LYS A 703 -8.09 22.53 27.76
CA LYS A 703 -8.71 23.30 26.68
C LYS A 703 -7.71 23.69 25.64
N ASN A 704 -7.98 23.29 24.42
CA ASN A 704 -7.24 23.70 23.25
C ASN A 704 -8.11 24.60 22.38
N SER A 705 -7.61 25.74 22.00
CA SER A 705 -8.18 26.66 21.00
C SER A 705 -7.24 26.79 19.82
N ARG A 706 -7.62 27.52 18.78
CA ARG A 706 -6.72 27.80 17.64
C ARG A 706 -5.41 28.49 18.04
N ASP A 707 -5.42 29.24 19.10
CA ASP A 707 -4.31 30.15 19.44
C ASP A 707 -3.62 29.80 20.77
N SER A 708 -4.20 28.92 21.59
CA SER A 708 -3.67 28.62 22.93
C SER A 708 -4.16 27.31 23.49
N VAL A 709 -3.35 26.72 24.37
CA VAL A 709 -3.73 25.59 25.23
C VAL A 709 -3.84 26.07 26.69
N GLN A 710 -4.81 25.55 27.41
CA GLN A 710 -4.95 25.71 28.85
C GLN A 710 -5.09 24.30 29.47
N ILE A 711 -4.29 24.06 30.51
CA ILE A 711 -4.32 22.81 31.28
C ILE A 711 -4.52 23.18 32.74
N SER A 712 -5.54 22.60 33.36
CA SER A 712 -5.67 22.64 34.80
C SER A 712 -5.68 21.25 35.38
N LEU A 713 -5.04 21.06 36.52
CA LEU A 713 -4.90 19.76 37.18
C LEU A 713 -5.00 19.99 38.70
N LYS A 714 -5.90 19.25 39.33
CA LYS A 714 -6.06 19.19 40.78
C LYS A 714 -5.88 17.76 41.26
N SER A 715 -5.11 17.55 42.29
CA SER A 715 -4.97 16.26 42.92
C SER A 715 -5.23 16.31 44.39
N LYS A 716 -5.84 15.25 44.89
CA LYS A 716 -5.96 14.92 46.30
C LYS A 716 -5.53 13.47 46.47
N LEU A 717 -4.22 13.22 46.45
CA LEU A 717 -3.69 11.88 46.58
C LEU A 717 -3.36 11.57 48.05
N ASN A 718 -3.95 10.50 48.53
CA ASN A 718 -3.67 10.04 49.90
C ASN A 718 -2.23 9.56 50.01
N TYR A 719 -1.78 8.85 48.98
CA TYR A 719 -0.37 8.51 48.84
C TYR A 719 0.04 8.20 47.39
N VAL A 720 1.32 8.37 47.12
CA VAL A 720 2.04 7.84 45.97
C VAL A 720 3.25 7.09 46.49
N LYS A 721 3.42 5.84 46.12
CA LYS A 721 4.54 5.00 46.54
C LYS A 721 5.13 4.31 45.30
N PHE A 722 6.44 4.45 45.18
CA PHE A 722 7.22 3.81 44.15
C PHE A 722 8.43 3.10 44.82
N TRP A 723 8.64 1.85 44.42
CA TRP A 723 9.81 1.12 44.90
C TRP A 723 10.49 0.37 43.72
N GLY A 724 11.68 0.82 43.39
CA GLY A 724 12.58 0.13 42.51
C GLY A 724 13.43 -0.91 43.25
N LYS A 725 14.38 -1.53 42.58
CA LYS A 725 15.26 -2.57 43.16
C LYS A 725 16.12 -2.08 44.35
N GLN A 726 16.38 -0.77 44.45
CA GLN A 726 17.22 -0.17 45.48
C GLN A 726 16.70 1.14 46.09
N GLU A 727 15.66 1.72 45.53
CA GLU A 727 15.12 3.02 45.93
C GLU A 727 13.64 2.94 46.23
N VAL A 728 13.23 3.54 47.37
CA VAL A 728 11.83 3.72 47.75
C VAL A 728 11.53 5.21 47.72
N PHE A 729 10.53 5.56 46.95
CA PHE A 729 9.91 6.89 46.97
C PHE A 729 8.53 6.77 47.58
N PHE A 730 8.20 7.62 48.54
CA PHE A 730 6.90 7.65 49.16
C PHE A 730 6.46 9.11 49.37
N LEU A 731 5.18 9.40 49.03
CA LEU A 731 4.58 10.68 49.21
C LEU A 731 3.19 10.49 49.83
N SER A 732 2.84 11.32 50.81
CA SER A 732 1.53 11.23 51.52
C SER A 732 0.82 12.57 51.49
N ASN A 733 -0.53 12.50 51.38
CA ASN A 733 -1.43 13.64 51.42
C ASN A 733 -1.02 14.76 50.40
N LEU A 734 -0.79 14.35 49.15
CA LEU A 734 -0.48 15.29 48.09
C LEU A 734 -1.73 16.06 47.64
N ASN A 735 -1.73 17.36 47.88
CA ASN A 735 -2.63 18.30 47.23
C ASN A 735 -1.82 19.08 46.21
N LEU A 736 -2.16 18.92 44.94
CA LEU A 736 -1.59 19.68 43.83
C LEU A 736 -2.69 20.45 43.14
N ASP A 737 -2.44 21.71 42.87
CA ASP A 737 -3.27 22.60 42.03
C ASP A 737 -2.34 23.24 41.02
N PHE A 738 -2.52 22.87 39.75
CA PHE A 738 -1.67 23.30 38.64
C PHE A 738 -2.54 23.87 37.52
N ASP A 739 -2.25 25.05 37.10
CA ASP A 739 -2.83 25.73 35.94
C ASP A 739 -1.72 26.14 34.98
N LEU A 740 -1.87 25.81 33.71
CA LEU A 740 -0.99 26.26 32.66
C LEU A 740 -1.80 26.85 31.51
N LYS A 741 -1.35 27.99 31.01
CA LYS A 741 -1.85 28.57 29.79
C LYS A 741 -0.71 29.03 28.92
N ASN A 742 -0.73 28.58 27.64
CA ASN A 742 0.29 28.86 26.66
C ASN A 742 -0.33 29.22 25.31
N ALA A 743 0.15 30.26 24.66
CA ALA A 743 -0.21 30.60 23.28
C ALA A 743 0.57 29.73 22.28
N PHE A 744 -0.08 29.18 21.28
CA PHE A 744 0.59 28.36 20.26
C PHE A 744 1.62 29.09 19.41
N ASN A 745 1.50 30.42 19.34
CA ASN A 745 2.48 31.28 18.68
C ASN A 745 3.59 31.76 19.63
N ALA A 746 3.61 31.26 20.87
CA ALA A 746 4.63 31.62 21.85
C ALA A 746 6.01 31.19 21.36
N ASN A 747 6.92 32.15 21.31
CA ASN A 747 8.32 31.91 20.95
C ASN A 747 9.25 31.99 22.18
N SER A 748 8.70 32.35 23.32
CA SER A 748 9.42 32.59 24.55
C SER A 748 8.56 32.35 25.79
N LEU A 749 9.17 32.32 26.98
CA LEU A 749 8.46 32.26 28.25
C LEU A 749 7.50 33.42 28.47
N HIS A 750 7.67 34.51 27.74
CA HIS A 750 6.82 35.72 27.90
C HIS A 750 5.31 35.42 27.72
N ASP A 751 4.97 34.45 26.90
CA ASP A 751 3.59 34.10 26.55
C ASP A 751 3.06 32.90 27.36
N VAL A 752 3.84 32.40 28.33
CA VAL A 752 3.50 31.24 29.18
C VAL A 752 3.05 31.74 30.55
N TYR A 753 1.93 31.21 31.01
CA TYR A 753 1.42 31.42 32.37
C TYR A 753 1.23 30.08 33.06
N ALA A 754 1.94 29.83 34.14
CA ALA A 754 1.83 28.59 34.89
C ALA A 754 1.74 28.86 36.39
N LYS A 755 0.76 28.27 37.04
CA LYS A 755 0.58 28.31 38.46
C LYS A 755 0.59 26.94 39.06
N LEU A 756 1.45 26.70 40.04
CA LEU A 756 1.59 25.44 40.74
C LEU A 756 1.51 25.68 42.25
N ASN A 757 0.57 25.01 42.88
CA ASN A 757 0.49 24.93 44.32
C ASN A 757 0.58 23.47 44.73
N LEU A 758 1.63 23.09 45.43
CA LEU A 758 1.88 21.75 45.89
C LEU A 758 1.99 21.74 47.41
N LYS A 759 1.20 20.90 48.03
CA LYS A 759 1.25 20.64 49.47
C LYS A 759 1.28 19.13 49.72
N THR A 760 2.22 18.65 50.53
CA THR A 760 2.27 17.26 50.93
C THR A 760 2.79 17.16 52.34
N ASP A 761 2.27 16.21 53.10
CA ASP A 761 2.67 16.03 54.49
C ASP A 761 4.03 15.34 54.61
N ARG A 762 4.36 14.44 53.69
CA ARG A 762 5.62 13.70 53.74
C ARG A 762 6.08 13.27 52.34
N VAL A 763 7.35 13.47 52.06
CA VAL A 763 8.08 12.92 50.90
C VAL A 763 9.27 12.15 51.43
N PHE A 764 9.36 10.89 51.05
CA PHE A 764 10.51 10.03 51.40
C PHE A 764 11.29 9.65 50.12
N THR A 765 12.56 10.00 50.10
CA THR A 765 13.52 9.67 49.03
C THR A 765 14.82 9.11 49.60
N GLY A 766 14.73 8.12 50.52
CA GLY A 766 15.86 7.72 51.36
C GLY A 766 15.99 8.57 52.61
N LYS A 767 15.44 9.79 52.64
CA LYS A 767 15.32 10.68 53.80
C LYS A 767 13.94 11.31 53.79
N ASP A 768 13.44 11.65 55.00
CA ASP A 768 12.14 12.27 55.16
C ASP A 768 12.18 13.77 54.96
N ILE A 769 11.31 14.24 54.08
CA ILE A 769 10.90 15.67 53.95
C ILE A 769 9.47 15.76 54.39
N LYS A 770 9.19 16.57 55.38
CA LYS A 770 7.84 16.76 55.95
C LYS A 770 7.31 18.16 55.64
N ASN A 771 5.98 18.29 55.68
CA ASN A 771 5.31 19.58 55.54
C ASN A 771 5.76 20.38 54.34
N LEU A 772 6.00 19.69 53.21
CA LEU A 772 6.42 20.36 51.98
C LEU A 772 5.29 21.19 51.42
N LEU A 773 5.53 22.46 51.28
CA LEU A 773 4.67 23.40 50.61
C LEU A 773 5.50 24.12 49.53
N PHE A 774 5.10 23.98 48.28
CA PHE A 774 5.76 24.59 47.13
C PHE A 774 4.75 25.31 46.27
N ASN A 775 4.89 26.62 46.10
CA ASN A 775 4.07 27.42 45.20
C ASN A 775 4.96 28.07 44.14
N LEU A 776 4.53 27.99 42.90
CA LEU A 776 5.15 28.66 41.75
C LEU A 776 4.08 29.40 40.99
N ASP A 777 4.33 30.68 40.67
CA ASP A 777 3.46 31.49 39.82
C ASP A 777 4.34 32.11 38.73
N LEU A 778 4.31 31.51 37.52
CA LEU A 778 5.01 31.97 36.34
C LEU A 778 4.06 32.83 35.52
N SER A 779 4.36 34.10 35.35
CA SER A 779 3.61 35.02 34.51
C SER A 779 4.55 35.64 33.47
N GLY A 780 4.66 34.99 32.36
CA GLY A 780 5.64 35.38 31.33
C GLY A 780 7.08 35.27 31.85
N ASN A 781 7.78 36.40 31.86
CA ASN A 781 9.18 36.40 32.33
C ASN A 781 9.29 36.49 33.86
N ASP A 782 8.24 36.74 34.58
CA ASP A 782 8.25 36.88 36.06
C ASP A 782 7.77 35.57 36.69
N THR A 783 8.49 35.09 37.68
CA THR A 783 8.12 33.87 38.41
C THR A 783 8.20 34.14 39.92
N LYS A 784 7.08 33.99 40.61
CA LYS A 784 7.05 33.98 42.06
C LYS A 784 7.19 32.60 42.59
N LEU A 785 8.04 32.38 43.55
CA LEU A 785 8.24 31.08 44.16
C LEU A 785 8.09 31.16 45.67
N TYR A 786 7.55 30.09 46.26
CA TYR A 786 7.52 29.89 47.69
C TYR A 786 7.77 28.41 47.99
N LEU A 787 8.76 28.10 48.84
CA LEU A 787 9.09 26.74 49.27
C LEU A 787 9.18 26.75 50.83
N SER A 788 8.52 25.80 51.43
CA SER A 788 8.70 25.50 52.86
C SER A 788 8.73 23.98 53.04
N ALA A 789 9.75 23.50 53.73
CA ALA A 789 9.89 22.04 53.99
C ALA A 789 10.67 21.82 55.30
N ASP A 790 10.32 20.75 56.00
CA ASP A 790 11.09 20.18 57.08
C ASP A 790 11.86 18.98 56.60
N TRP A 791 13.14 18.89 56.87
CA TRP A 791 14.00 17.77 56.50
C TRP A 791 14.35 16.90 57.70
N GLU A 792 13.97 15.66 57.68
CA GLU A 792 14.02 14.79 58.85
C GLU A 792 13.35 15.55 60.02
N ASP A 793 13.74 15.44 61.24
CA ASP A 793 13.11 16.20 62.33
C ASP A 793 13.96 17.44 62.76
N ASN A 794 15.14 17.57 62.16
CA ASN A 794 16.16 18.48 62.63
C ASN A 794 16.49 19.63 61.69
N ALA A 795 16.06 19.59 60.43
CA ALA A 795 16.30 20.66 59.48
C ALA A 795 15.00 21.20 58.90
N ALA A 796 14.97 22.45 58.51
CA ALA A 796 13.86 23.08 57.76
C ALA A 796 14.37 24.18 56.86
N ALA A 797 13.67 24.40 55.74
CA ALA A 797 13.91 25.50 54.82
C ALA A 797 12.62 26.23 54.53
N LYS A 798 12.70 27.56 54.46
CA LYS A 798 11.62 28.43 53.98
C LYS A 798 12.22 29.43 53.02
N ILE A 799 11.73 29.44 51.79
CA ILE A 799 12.22 30.27 50.70
C ILE A 799 11.03 30.95 50.02
N SER A 800 11.11 32.25 49.85
CA SER A 800 10.19 32.99 48.97
C SER A 800 10.92 34.02 48.18
N GLY A 801 10.48 34.27 46.96
CA GLY A 801 11.11 35.27 46.11
C GLY A 801 10.59 35.30 44.70
N ASN A 802 11.22 36.09 43.88
CA ASN A 802 10.87 36.26 42.46
C ASN A 802 12.06 35.91 41.57
N LEU A 803 11.78 35.23 40.47
CA LEU A 803 12.69 35.04 39.34
C LEU A 803 12.19 35.95 38.21
N ASP A 804 13.10 36.75 37.64
CA ASP A 804 12.83 37.61 36.48
C ASP A 804 13.74 37.16 35.31
N PHE A 805 13.09 36.79 34.20
CA PHE A 805 13.71 36.38 32.95
C PHE A 805 13.62 37.49 31.86
N SER A 806 13.16 38.70 32.18
CA SER A 806 12.85 39.76 31.21
C SER A 806 14.09 40.38 30.57
N GLY A 807 15.23 40.32 31.26
CA GLY A 807 16.49 40.89 30.78
C GLY A 807 17.44 39.88 30.14
N SER A 808 18.69 40.30 29.95
CA SER A 808 19.80 39.43 29.55
C SER A 808 20.37 38.56 30.68
N LYS A 809 19.82 38.69 31.88
CA LYS A 809 20.19 37.97 33.08
C LYS A 809 18.96 37.32 33.69
N ILE A 810 19.14 36.19 34.38
CA ILE A 810 18.08 35.70 35.28
C ILE A 810 18.32 36.38 36.64
N TYR A 811 17.36 37.12 37.09
CA TYR A 811 17.38 37.71 38.42
C TYR A 811 16.55 36.88 39.38
N LEU A 812 17.16 36.47 40.49
CA LEU A 812 16.48 35.83 41.58
C LEU A 812 16.56 36.77 42.82
N SER A 813 15.41 37.30 43.23
CA SER A 813 15.28 38.11 44.43
C SER A 813 14.60 37.25 45.51
N LEU A 814 15.32 36.92 46.56
CA LEU A 814 14.79 36.16 47.71
C LEU A 814 14.35 37.12 48.82
N ASP A 815 13.05 37.23 49.00
CA ASP A 815 12.47 38.05 50.08
C ASP A 815 12.58 37.33 51.42
N THR A 816 12.45 35.99 51.41
CA THR A 816 12.63 35.17 52.61
C THR A 816 13.55 33.99 52.29
N LEU A 817 14.60 33.86 53.05
CA LEU A 817 15.42 32.66 53.12
C LEU A 817 15.64 32.32 54.58
N GLY A 818 14.86 31.32 55.07
CA GLY A 818 14.98 30.79 56.45
C GLY A 818 15.52 29.35 56.41
N LEU A 819 16.60 29.11 57.10
CA LEU A 819 17.21 27.79 57.22
C LEU A 819 17.27 27.42 58.68
N ARG A 820 16.84 26.25 59.09
CA ARG A 820 16.92 25.68 60.44
C ARG A 820 17.61 24.33 60.42
N TYR A 821 18.55 24.15 61.32
CA TYR A 821 19.13 22.86 61.62
C TYR A 821 19.25 22.72 63.15
N ASN A 822 18.52 21.76 63.73
CA ASN A 822 18.27 21.66 65.14
C ASN A 822 17.79 23.00 65.75
N ASP A 823 18.49 23.53 66.75
CA ASP A 823 18.24 24.85 67.35
C ASP A 823 18.89 26.00 66.59
N PHE A 824 19.59 25.71 65.50
CA PHE A 824 20.34 26.69 64.69
C PHE A 824 19.50 27.20 63.56
N LYS A 825 19.07 28.45 63.65
CA LYS A 825 18.16 29.06 62.65
C LYS A 825 18.77 30.32 62.04
N LEU A 826 18.87 30.34 60.74
CA LEU A 826 19.35 31.45 59.90
C LEU A 826 18.21 32.02 59.09
N ILE A 827 18.12 33.34 59.06
CA ILE A 827 17.17 34.10 58.21
C ILE A 827 17.90 35.16 57.43
N ASN A 828 17.43 35.51 56.27
CA ASN A 828 18.01 36.66 55.57
C ASN A 828 17.63 37.97 56.31
N LYS A 829 18.51 38.91 56.28
CA LYS A 829 18.36 40.22 56.85
C LYS A 829 17.53 41.14 55.93
N ASP A 830 17.92 41.16 54.67
CA ASP A 830 17.35 41.94 53.60
C ASP A 830 17.09 41.02 52.41
N THR A 831 16.39 41.52 51.38
CA THR A 831 16.22 40.77 50.13
C THR A 831 17.59 40.39 49.52
N ILE A 832 17.78 39.10 49.29
CA ILE A 832 18.96 38.56 48.64
C ILE A 832 18.77 38.66 47.13
N ASN A 833 19.70 39.23 46.39
CA ASN A 833 19.63 39.38 44.96
C ASN A 833 20.76 38.54 44.29
N LEU A 834 20.36 37.62 43.50
CA LEU A 834 21.22 36.79 42.67
C LEU A 834 20.98 37.10 41.21
N ALA A 835 21.99 37.08 40.37
CA ALA A 835 21.85 37.21 38.96
C ALA A 835 22.67 36.14 38.23
N TYR A 836 22.07 35.42 37.34
CA TYR A 836 22.76 34.44 36.49
C TYR A 836 22.92 35.00 35.08
N ILE A 837 24.18 35.03 34.58
CA ILE A 837 24.53 35.51 33.26
C ILE A 837 25.80 34.81 32.74
N ASN A 838 25.84 34.40 31.51
CA ASN A 838 27.01 33.83 30.86
C ASN A 838 27.71 32.75 31.73
N ASP A 839 26.94 31.78 32.17
CA ASP A 839 27.38 30.68 33.05
C ASP A 839 28.03 31.11 34.37
N SER A 840 27.70 32.32 34.80
CA SER A 840 28.18 32.91 36.06
C SER A 840 27.02 33.35 36.95
N LEU A 841 27.06 32.95 38.22
CA LEU A 841 26.14 33.39 39.26
C LEU A 841 26.76 34.60 40.00
N GLU A 842 26.17 35.74 39.82
CA GLU A 842 26.46 36.95 40.64
C GLU A 842 25.65 36.90 41.94
N VAL A 843 26.32 37.00 43.05
CA VAL A 843 25.73 37.00 44.39
C VAL A 843 25.88 38.39 45.00
N ASN A 844 24.72 39.07 45.18
CA ASN A 844 24.72 40.41 45.77
C ASN A 844 23.83 40.40 47.01
N ASN A 845 24.36 40.96 48.08
CA ASN A 845 23.63 41.12 49.33
C ASN A 845 23.09 39.81 49.93
N PHE A 846 23.86 38.72 49.79
CA PHE A 846 23.50 37.47 50.44
C PHE A 846 23.94 37.51 51.89
N ILE A 847 23.06 37.95 52.81
CA ILE A 847 23.30 38.08 54.23
C ILE A 847 22.28 37.24 54.97
N LEU A 848 22.77 36.25 55.68
CA LEU A 848 21.95 35.47 56.59
C LEU A 848 22.33 35.80 58.05
N GLU A 849 21.36 36.14 58.85
CA GLU A 849 21.52 36.38 60.30
C GLU A 849 20.92 35.25 61.11
N ARG A 850 21.44 34.99 62.25
CA ARG A 850 20.76 34.12 63.18
C ARG A 850 19.57 34.79 63.80
N GLU A 851 18.44 34.08 63.91
CA GLU A 851 17.18 34.65 64.44
C GLU A 851 17.34 35.33 65.83
N ASN A 852 18.31 34.94 66.62
CA ASN A 852 18.59 35.54 67.93
C ASN A 852 19.60 36.73 67.86
N GLY A 853 19.99 37.21 66.69
CA GLY A 853 20.90 38.32 66.47
C GLY A 853 22.39 38.03 66.67
N PHE A 854 22.77 36.78 66.95
CA PHE A 854 24.19 36.40 67.09
C PHE A 854 24.64 35.47 65.97
N GLY A 855 25.49 35.96 65.05
CA GLY A 855 26.02 35.28 63.88
C GLY A 855 25.43 35.76 62.58
N GLU A 856 26.28 36.18 61.69
CA GLU A 856 25.94 36.66 60.33
C GLU A 856 26.79 35.90 59.32
N ILE A 857 26.23 35.38 58.26
CA ILE A 857 26.88 34.87 57.04
C ILE A 857 26.63 35.86 55.93
N ALA A 858 27.69 36.41 55.38
CA ALA A 858 27.59 37.25 54.19
C ALA A 858 28.38 36.64 53.02
N VAL A 859 27.78 36.57 51.85
CA VAL A 859 28.41 36.12 50.63
C VAL A 859 28.20 37.13 49.54
N ASN A 860 29.26 37.56 48.87
CA ASN A 860 29.21 38.48 47.75
C ASN A 860 30.23 38.08 46.69
N GLY A 861 29.92 38.36 45.44
CA GLY A 861 30.85 38.12 44.32
C GLY A 861 30.23 37.32 43.19
N ASN A 862 31.06 36.62 42.48
CA ASN A 862 30.60 35.78 41.37
C ASN A 862 31.17 34.36 41.43
N LEU A 863 30.34 33.39 41.12
CA LEU A 863 30.64 31.98 40.94
C LEU A 863 30.40 31.61 39.49
N SER A 864 31.41 31.21 38.76
CA SER A 864 31.36 30.81 37.35
C SER A 864 31.64 29.34 37.16
N GLN A 865 30.89 28.69 36.29
CA GLN A 865 31.12 27.26 35.98
C GLN A 865 32.32 27.08 35.05
N THR A 866 32.58 28.03 34.17
CA THR A 866 33.60 27.92 33.12
C THR A 866 34.65 29.05 33.20
N GLY A 867 34.41 30.05 34.05
CA GLY A 867 35.26 31.22 34.21
C GLY A 867 35.97 31.30 35.58
N THR A 868 36.54 32.45 35.84
CA THR A 868 37.22 32.70 37.13
C THR A 868 36.24 33.06 38.24
N GLN A 869 36.42 32.49 39.40
CA GLN A 869 35.66 32.78 40.61
C GLN A 869 36.13 34.09 41.24
N ASN A 870 35.27 34.79 41.84
CA ASN A 870 35.59 35.91 42.70
C ASN A 870 34.52 36.04 43.82
N LEU A 871 34.57 35.15 44.78
CA LEU A 871 33.60 35.07 45.82
C LEU A 871 34.21 35.42 47.15
N GLN A 872 33.52 36.27 47.92
CA GLN A 872 33.88 36.63 49.28
C GLN A 872 32.82 36.06 50.22
N VAL A 873 33.25 35.28 51.17
CA VAL A 873 32.44 34.66 52.24
C VAL A 873 32.92 35.20 53.57
N GLN A 874 31.97 35.73 54.34
CA GLN A 874 32.26 36.30 55.64
C GLN A 874 31.33 35.68 56.71
N LEU A 875 31.90 35.18 57.76
CA LEU A 875 31.18 34.80 58.98
C LEU A 875 31.49 35.80 60.06
N LYS A 876 30.47 36.36 60.73
CA LYS A 876 30.64 37.29 61.81
C LYS A 876 29.91 36.84 63.07
N ASN A 877 30.56 36.92 64.21
CA ASN A 877 30.05 36.71 65.56
C ASN A 877 29.34 35.37 65.75
N PHE A 878 29.78 34.31 65.06
CA PHE A 878 29.20 32.98 65.36
C PHE A 878 29.66 32.46 66.69
N ARG A 879 28.71 32.01 67.47
CA ARG A 879 29.08 31.35 68.77
C ARG A 879 29.62 29.96 68.47
N GLY A 880 30.85 29.65 68.90
CA GLY A 880 31.47 28.34 68.70
C GLY A 880 30.61 27.17 69.25
N ARG A 881 29.84 27.44 70.36
CA ARG A 881 28.90 26.47 70.87
C ARG A 881 27.86 26.03 69.87
N ASP A 882 27.36 26.97 69.10
CA ASP A 882 26.26 26.69 68.16
C ASP A 882 26.75 25.89 66.93
N LEU A 883 27.97 26.17 66.47
CA LEU A 883 28.59 25.39 65.40
C LEU A 883 29.02 24.01 65.87
N SER A 884 29.58 23.92 67.08
CA SER A 884 30.07 22.63 67.61
C SER A 884 28.93 21.68 67.98
N LYS A 885 27.80 22.19 68.55
CA LYS A 885 26.61 21.36 68.84
C LYS A 885 25.84 20.95 67.59
N ASN A 886 25.60 21.86 66.65
CA ASN A 886 24.59 21.66 65.56
C ASN A 886 25.26 21.22 64.25
N LEU A 887 26.52 21.60 64.00
CA LEU A 887 27.20 21.19 62.77
C LEU A 887 28.24 20.10 62.93
N LEU A 888 28.89 20.07 64.12
CA LEU A 888 29.95 19.10 64.42
C LEU A 888 29.48 17.96 65.36
N GLU A 889 28.23 17.98 65.80
CA GLU A 889 27.63 17.00 66.70
C GLU A 889 28.50 16.67 67.98
N LEU A 890 29.24 17.63 68.38
CA LEU A 890 30.15 17.45 69.55
C LEU A 890 29.33 17.43 70.84
N ASN A 891 29.64 16.45 71.72
CA ASN A 891 29.05 16.36 73.06
C ASN A 891 29.24 17.62 73.91
N SER A 892 28.32 17.91 74.79
CA SER A 892 28.31 19.14 75.65
C SER A 892 29.60 19.37 76.47
N SER A 893 30.31 18.31 76.74
CA SER A 893 31.60 18.40 77.47
C SER A 893 32.77 18.83 76.57
N ASN A 894 32.62 18.75 75.26
CA ASN A 894 33.66 19.10 74.28
C ASN A 894 33.33 20.28 73.43
N THR A 895 32.32 21.05 73.78
CA THR A 895 31.90 22.27 73.05
C THR A 895 32.99 23.32 73.07
N LEU A 896 33.33 23.81 71.93
CA LEU A 896 34.15 24.99 71.76
C LEU A 896 33.28 26.25 71.98
N LEU A 897 33.60 27.01 72.99
CA LEU A 897 32.94 28.31 73.29
C LEU A 897 33.84 29.41 72.73
N GLY A 898 33.27 30.46 72.21
CA GLY A 898 33.93 31.62 71.66
C GLY A 898 33.13 32.24 70.52
N SER A 899 33.51 33.42 70.10
CA SER A 899 32.95 34.10 68.92
C SER A 899 33.84 33.83 67.70
N ILE A 900 33.26 33.28 66.66
CA ILE A 900 33.97 32.91 65.44
C ILE A 900 33.73 33.99 64.41
N ASN A 901 34.82 34.53 63.84
CA ASN A 901 34.78 35.39 62.69
C ASN A 901 35.67 34.74 61.61
N LEU A 902 35.16 34.68 60.35
CA LEU A 902 35.90 34.15 59.20
C LEU A 902 35.67 35.04 57.99
N ASN A 903 36.75 35.32 57.29
CA ASN A 903 36.73 35.94 56.00
C ASN A 903 37.45 35.01 55.00
N ALA A 904 36.77 34.64 53.96
CA ALA A 904 37.30 33.78 52.89
C ALA A 904 37.13 34.50 51.52
N ASP A 905 38.24 34.68 50.84
CA ASP A 905 38.26 35.10 49.45
C ASP A 905 38.57 33.86 48.55
N ILE A 906 37.62 33.57 47.65
CA ILE A 906 37.73 32.45 46.70
C ILE A 906 37.90 33.07 45.31
N LYS A 907 39.02 32.80 44.66
CA LYS A 907 39.37 33.29 43.31
C LYS A 907 39.89 32.16 42.43
N GLY A 908 40.16 32.48 41.15
CA GLY A 908 40.64 31.51 40.19
C GLY A 908 39.55 30.69 39.51
N ASP A 909 39.91 29.68 38.74
CA ASP A 909 38.96 28.74 38.13
C ASP A 909 38.66 27.59 39.07
N LEU A 910 37.62 26.81 38.76
CA LEU A 910 37.17 25.65 39.56
C LEU A 910 38.24 24.53 39.58
N GLU A 911 39.07 24.43 38.57
CA GLU A 911 40.14 23.42 38.52
C GLU A 911 41.37 23.87 39.34
N LYS A 912 41.64 25.18 39.44
CA LYS A 912 42.77 25.79 40.16
C LYS A 912 42.29 26.94 41.05
N PRO A 913 41.49 26.66 42.08
CA PRO A 913 40.99 27.69 42.95
C PRO A 913 42.15 28.31 43.76
N LEU A 914 41.97 29.59 44.03
CA LEU A 914 42.79 30.37 44.95
C LEU A 914 41.94 30.69 46.14
N LEU A 915 42.28 30.21 47.33
CA LEU A 915 41.53 30.43 48.55
C LEU A 915 42.37 31.14 49.57
N ASN A 916 41.89 32.24 50.11
CA ASN A 916 42.50 32.95 51.20
C ASN A 916 41.46 33.06 52.32
N VAL A 917 41.75 32.40 53.43
CA VAL A 917 40.80 32.37 54.60
C VAL A 917 41.53 32.92 55.82
N ASN A 918 40.92 33.90 56.42
CA ASN A 918 41.31 34.39 57.74
C ASN A 918 40.21 34.00 58.73
N ALA A 919 40.58 33.27 59.76
CA ALA A 919 39.70 32.85 60.85
C ALA A 919 40.17 33.41 62.18
N ASP A 920 39.23 33.99 62.90
CA ASP A 920 39.47 34.59 64.21
C ASP A 920 38.43 34.08 65.19
N ILE A 921 38.86 33.39 66.24
CA ILE A 921 38.02 32.86 67.28
C ILE A 921 38.43 33.49 68.59
N ASP A 922 37.61 34.39 69.03
CA ASP A 922 37.83 35.08 70.26
C ASP A 922 37.30 34.29 71.49
N SER A 923 38.02 34.37 72.63
CA SER A 923 37.59 33.79 73.90
C SER A 923 37.30 32.28 73.82
N VAL A 924 38.21 31.53 73.19
CA VAL A 924 38.13 30.04 73.05
C VAL A 924 38.10 29.46 74.42
N THR A 925 37.06 28.79 74.83
CA THR A 925 36.87 28.08 76.07
C THR A 925 36.63 26.60 75.75
N TYR A 926 37.40 25.68 76.33
CA TYR A 926 37.30 24.28 76.22
C TYR A 926 37.31 23.64 77.60
N LYS A 927 36.31 22.78 77.87
CA LYS A 927 36.10 22.15 79.19
C LYS A 927 36.13 23.18 80.32
N SER A 928 35.43 24.31 80.18
CA SER A 928 35.33 25.43 81.10
C SER A 928 36.64 26.20 81.38
N LYS A 929 37.67 25.93 80.66
CA LYS A 929 38.90 26.71 80.70
C LYS A 929 38.98 27.68 79.58
N ASN A 930 39.10 28.94 79.80
CA ASN A 930 39.39 29.96 78.82
C ASN A 930 40.80 29.76 78.30
N LEU A 931 40.96 29.49 77.01
CA LEU A 931 42.25 29.21 76.37
C LEU A 931 42.80 30.44 75.60
N GLY A 932 42.01 31.50 75.48
CA GLY A 932 42.42 32.73 74.74
C GLY A 932 41.84 32.81 73.35
N ALA A 933 42.51 33.47 72.41
CA ALA A 933 42.05 33.65 71.00
C ALA A 933 42.85 32.77 70.03
N LEU A 934 42.17 32.18 69.10
CA LEU A 934 42.76 31.43 67.97
C LEU A 934 42.63 32.22 66.70
N LYS A 935 43.78 32.55 66.07
CA LYS A 935 43.87 33.27 64.81
C LYS A 935 44.53 32.36 63.77
N GLY A 936 43.82 32.15 62.65
CA GLY A 936 44.25 31.31 61.56
C GLY A 936 44.23 32.06 60.19
N LYS A 937 45.28 31.78 59.43
CA LYS A 937 45.37 32.18 58.04
C LYS A 937 45.63 30.95 57.21
N PHE A 938 44.77 30.73 56.20
CA PHE A 938 44.84 29.61 55.28
C PHE A 938 44.91 30.15 53.87
N ASN A 939 46.01 29.88 53.19
CA ASN A 939 46.19 30.29 51.81
C ASN A 939 46.33 29.03 50.93
N TYR A 940 45.42 28.79 50.05
CA TYR A 940 45.47 27.70 49.11
C TYR A 940 45.82 28.21 47.72
N LYS A 941 46.83 27.65 47.13
CA LYS A 941 47.34 27.96 45.82
C LYS A 941 48.16 26.79 45.29
N ASP A 942 48.07 26.48 44.01
CA ASP A 942 48.92 25.50 43.33
C ASP A 942 48.96 24.14 44.07
N GLU A 943 47.78 23.61 44.41
CA GLU A 943 47.57 22.34 45.14
C GLU A 943 48.26 22.31 46.50
N SER A 944 48.43 23.42 47.13
CA SER A 944 49.09 23.54 48.43
C SER A 944 48.33 24.49 49.33
N LEU A 945 47.93 24.02 50.51
CA LEU A 945 47.32 24.79 51.57
C LEU A 945 48.36 25.22 52.57
N SER A 946 48.74 26.47 52.63
CA SER A 946 49.56 27.08 53.65
C SER A 946 48.73 27.43 54.87
N VAL A 947 49.21 27.06 56.00
CA VAL A 947 48.53 27.22 57.32
C VAL A 947 49.43 28.05 58.21
N ASP A 948 48.84 29.11 58.81
CA ASP A 948 49.44 29.89 59.91
C ASP A 948 48.40 30.04 61.02
N LEU A 949 48.52 29.24 62.05
CA LEU A 949 47.63 29.26 63.21
C LEU A 949 48.36 29.77 64.45
N LYS A 950 47.80 30.76 65.14
CA LYS A 950 48.33 31.40 66.30
C LYS A 950 47.28 31.30 67.42
N PHE A 951 47.71 30.73 68.51
CA PHE A 951 46.96 30.63 69.71
C PHE A 951 47.53 31.66 70.73
N ILE A 952 46.64 32.64 71.15
CA ILE A 952 47.03 33.78 71.99
C ILE A 952 46.25 33.73 73.30
N ASP A 953 46.92 33.62 74.45
CA ASP A 953 46.22 33.68 75.76
C ASP A 953 45.63 35.07 76.02
N SER A 954 44.40 35.10 76.47
CA SER A 954 43.68 36.36 76.72
C SER A 954 44.11 37.01 78.08
N LEU A 955 44.81 36.23 78.94
CA LEU A 955 45.23 36.64 80.30
C LEU A 955 46.63 37.28 80.35
N GLU A 956 47.43 37.20 79.32
CA GLU A 956 48.74 37.82 79.24
C GLU A 956 48.70 39.16 78.45
N ASN A 957 49.23 40.18 79.12
CA ASN A 957 49.42 41.50 78.49
C ASN A 957 50.43 41.49 77.36
N ASN A 958 51.21 40.39 77.15
CA ASN A 958 52.16 40.17 76.09
C ASN A 958 51.52 39.37 74.95
N LYS A 959 51.03 39.95 73.90
CA LYS A 959 50.37 39.36 72.71
C LYS A 959 51.22 38.36 71.90
N LYS A 960 52.17 37.62 72.61
CA LYS A 960 52.92 36.54 71.96
C LYS A 960 52.16 35.26 71.86
N PRO A 961 52.08 34.56 70.72
CA PRO A 961 51.34 33.30 70.57
C PRO A 961 51.97 32.23 71.46
N GLN A 962 51.11 31.52 72.23
CA GLN A 962 51.49 30.37 73.06
C GLN A 962 51.72 29.13 72.22
N LEU A 963 51.00 29.04 71.07
CA LEU A 963 51.18 28.01 70.08
C LEU A 963 51.20 28.66 68.74
N LEU A 964 52.11 28.35 67.91
CA LEU A 964 52.30 28.68 66.54
C LEU A 964 52.40 27.43 65.69
N VAL A 965 51.52 27.25 64.78
CA VAL A 965 51.57 26.18 63.78
C VAL A 965 51.66 26.81 62.41
N THR A 966 52.78 26.62 61.73
CA THR A 966 53.01 27.12 60.37
C THR A 966 53.50 26.03 59.47
N GLY A 967 53.04 26.03 58.27
CA GLY A 967 53.40 25.01 57.27
C GLY A 967 52.63 24.97 56.04
N SER A 968 52.83 23.93 55.28
CA SER A 968 52.01 23.70 54.09
C SER A 968 51.56 22.22 53.97
N VAL A 969 50.35 22.03 53.56
CA VAL A 969 49.74 20.71 53.29
C VAL A 969 49.44 20.62 51.81
N PRO A 970 49.97 19.61 51.13
CA PRO A 970 49.64 19.36 49.70
C PRO A 970 48.20 18.78 49.67
N LEU A 971 47.31 19.51 49.02
CA LEU A 971 45.91 19.19 48.95
C LEU A 971 45.37 19.66 47.58
N ASP A 972 44.67 18.79 46.86
CA ASP A 972 43.99 19.19 45.63
C ASP A 972 42.52 19.52 45.97
N LEU A 973 42.13 20.78 45.79
CA LEU A 973 40.78 21.30 45.96
C LEU A 973 40.12 21.63 44.61
N GLY A 974 40.78 21.27 43.48
CA GLY A 974 40.22 21.50 42.12
C GLY A 974 39.02 20.58 41.85
N ILE A 975 37.92 21.17 41.36
CA ILE A 975 36.73 20.42 40.89
C ILE A 975 36.94 20.11 39.42
N LYS A 976 37.20 18.81 39.08
CA LYS A 976 37.30 18.37 37.69
C LYS A 976 35.94 18.00 37.16
N ASN A 977 35.64 18.40 35.94
CA ASN A 977 34.39 18.00 35.25
C ASN A 977 34.34 16.48 35.10
N ASN A 978 33.65 15.76 35.98
CA ASN A 978 33.14 14.39 35.97
C ASN A 978 33.35 13.57 37.27
N ALA A 979 33.90 14.14 38.35
CA ALA A 979 33.78 13.51 39.66
C ALA A 979 34.03 14.59 40.74
N VAL A 980 33.19 14.60 41.76
CA VAL A 980 33.54 15.25 43.01
C VAL A 980 34.79 14.53 43.53
N SER A 981 35.96 15.08 43.30
CA SER A 981 37.16 14.54 43.93
C SER A 981 37.05 14.91 45.40
N GLU A 982 36.77 13.94 46.26
CA GLU A 982 37.11 14.10 47.68
C GLU A 982 38.55 14.65 47.77
N GLY A 983 38.71 15.76 48.48
CA GLY A 983 40.00 16.45 48.60
C GLY A 983 41.11 15.47 48.93
N THR A 984 41.84 15.02 47.96
CA THR A 984 42.87 13.99 48.12
C THR A 984 44.19 14.65 48.51
N VAL A 985 44.78 14.24 49.59
CA VAL A 985 46.12 14.61 49.93
C VAL A 985 47.07 14.04 48.87
N ASN A 986 47.79 14.90 48.18
CA ASN A 986 48.72 14.49 47.14
C ASN A 986 49.88 13.72 47.81
N LYS A 987 49.89 12.40 47.73
CA LYS A 987 50.85 11.48 48.33
C LYS A 987 52.32 11.74 47.90
N ASN A 988 52.53 12.51 46.86
CA ASN A 988 53.89 12.82 46.35
C ASN A 988 54.48 14.14 46.89
N LYS A 989 53.73 14.90 47.70
CA LYS A 989 54.18 16.13 48.34
C LYS A 989 54.27 15.95 49.85
N MET A 990 55.33 16.35 50.46
CA MET A 990 55.49 16.23 51.90
C MET A 990 54.66 17.28 52.67
N ILE A 991 53.97 16.85 53.71
CA ILE A 991 53.30 17.73 54.66
C ILE A 991 54.48 18.34 55.52
N ASN A 992 54.54 19.67 55.52
CA ASN A 992 55.52 20.41 56.32
C ASN A 992 54.72 21.33 57.28
N LEU A 993 54.52 20.88 58.49
CA LEU A 993 53.90 21.67 59.59
C LEU A 993 54.99 21.87 60.70
N ARG A 994 55.16 23.10 61.13
CA ARG A 994 56.05 23.46 62.30
C ARG A 994 55.18 24.07 63.43
#